data_363fad4a0aac6436c2176fe3d5bf5fc8
#
_entry.id   363fad4a0aac6436c2176fe3d5bf5fc8
#
_cell.length_a   1.000
_cell.length_b   1.000
_cell.length_c   1.000
_cell.angle_alpha   90.00
_cell.angle_beta   90.00
_cell.angle_gamma   90.00
#
_symmetry.space_group_name_H-M   'P 1'
#
loop_
_entity.id
_entity.type
_entity.pdbx_description
1 polymer ?
#
loop_
_entity_poly.entity_id
_entity_poly.type
_entity_poly.pdbx_seq_one_letter_code
_entity_poly.pdbx_strand_id
1 'polypeptide(L)'
;MKKVLYTLQTAQRMGLRKTSKAMTAHNACKACALGMGGQKGGMTNELGEFPAFCNKSIQAQSSDVQPPIPEEIFQHPLPELQELSGYEMEHLGRLNVPLYKTAGSERYQPIAWSDALALAADKFAATDPARTFFYSSGRSSNEAGFVLQLLARLYGTNNVNNCSYYCHQATSEALASSIGTGTSTIELDDLTGCDLIFVIGANPSSNHPRFIHKLMDCRNRGGHVVIINPAKEPGLVKFAVPKSPKSLLSGGTEIATAYLQPKIGADIALFKAIAKALLEMNGQDDAFLETHAEGMEPFCADIEAQHWDALCAQCGVTKADIKHVAKLYAQAKNVVFAWGMGMTHHLHGVENIEYISNLALLRGMVGKRYAGLLPLRGHSNVQGIGTIGVTPVLAQDVFHRMEAALGVTLPTSSGFDTMAGMQAAHNGDIDAALIMGGNLYGANPNSSWAAEALNKIGFKLFLTTTLNPGHVHGVENGESLILPVTARDEEWQPTTQESMFNFVRLSDGGIARLDNVRPETTILCDLAGRLLPDSPVDWQAFSRHQTIREAIAEIVPGLEELASIDVARKEFHIAGRLMHEQTFKTKSGKARFNTRPTPQAQGELMLATVRSEGQFNTIIYEEKDTYRQTEDRWCVMMSPEDIASRSLQDGQTITLKSAHGTMQDVTLYTHDLSPGIVMAYFPEANVLVGTDVDPRSKTPAFKATPVWIE
;
A
#
# COMPACT_ATOMS: atom_id res chain seq x y z
N MET A 1 19.74 18.17 -8.19
CA MET A 1 21.12 17.69 -8.01
C MET A 1 21.31 16.78 -6.81
N LYS A 2 20.90 17.14 -5.58
CA LYS A 2 21.05 16.30 -4.37
C LYS A 2 20.56 14.85 -4.57
N LYS A 3 19.38 14.63 -5.19
CA LYS A 3 18.83 13.29 -5.43
C LYS A 3 19.59 12.44 -6.44
N VAL A 4 20.14 13.05 -7.47
CA VAL A 4 21.03 12.33 -8.44
C VAL A 4 22.30 11.89 -7.72
N LEU A 5 22.91 12.79 -6.93
CA LEU A 5 24.09 12.46 -6.13
C LEU A 5 23.79 11.35 -5.13
N TYR A 6 22.67 11.42 -4.40
CA TYR A 6 22.20 10.38 -3.50
C TYR A 6 22.06 9.02 -4.20
N THR A 7 21.40 9.00 -5.37
CA THR A 7 21.22 7.78 -6.16
C THR A 7 22.56 7.16 -6.57
N LEU A 8 23.52 8.00 -6.98
CA LEU A 8 24.87 7.55 -7.33
C LEU A 8 25.65 7.04 -6.12
N GLN A 9 25.57 7.74 -4.98
CA GLN A 9 26.20 7.31 -3.72
C GLN A 9 25.61 5.97 -3.23
N THR A 10 24.29 5.80 -3.30
CA THR A 10 23.64 4.54 -2.95
C THR A 10 24.09 3.41 -3.88
N ALA A 11 24.11 3.63 -5.20
CA ALA A 11 24.61 2.66 -6.16
C ALA A 11 26.11 2.33 -5.95
N GLN A 12 26.92 3.30 -5.51
CA GLN A 12 28.31 3.09 -5.20
C GLN A 12 28.48 2.25 -3.90
N ARG A 13 27.71 2.54 -2.86
CA ARG A 13 27.68 1.73 -1.61
C ARG A 13 27.30 0.29 -1.88
N MET A 14 26.32 0.03 -2.73
CA MET A 14 25.90 -1.31 -3.13
C MET A 14 26.91 -2.04 -4.05
N GLY A 15 27.82 -1.31 -4.67
CA GLY A 15 28.71 -1.78 -5.74
C GLY A 15 28.08 -1.62 -7.12
N LEU A 16 28.72 -0.82 -7.99
CA LEU A 16 28.19 -0.46 -9.32
C LEU A 16 27.85 -1.67 -10.19
N ARG A 17 28.66 -2.74 -10.15
CA ARG A 17 28.39 -3.96 -10.93
C ARG A 17 27.14 -4.71 -10.42
N LYS A 18 27.00 -4.85 -9.10
CA LYS A 18 25.81 -5.48 -8.47
C LYS A 18 24.54 -4.70 -8.78
N THR A 19 24.60 -3.37 -8.64
CA THR A 19 23.49 -2.46 -8.97
C THR A 19 23.12 -2.54 -10.44
N SER A 20 24.10 -2.50 -11.35
CA SER A 20 23.85 -2.63 -12.79
C SER A 20 23.19 -3.96 -13.12
N LYS A 21 23.70 -5.09 -12.58
CA LYS A 21 23.12 -6.42 -12.80
C LYS A 21 21.66 -6.49 -12.30
N ALA A 22 21.38 -5.97 -11.10
CA ALA A 22 20.03 -5.96 -10.54
C ALA A 22 19.06 -5.08 -11.35
N MET A 23 19.52 -3.91 -11.84
CA MET A 23 18.68 -2.96 -12.56
C MET A 23 18.45 -3.35 -14.03
N THR A 24 19.35 -4.09 -14.66
CA THR A 24 19.24 -4.47 -16.09
C THR A 24 18.65 -5.85 -16.34
N ALA A 25 18.59 -6.70 -15.30
CA ALA A 25 17.96 -8.02 -15.39
C ALA A 25 16.46 -7.90 -15.72
N HIS A 26 15.89 -8.93 -16.34
CA HIS A 26 14.46 -9.02 -16.69
C HIS A 26 13.60 -9.30 -15.44
N ASN A 27 13.71 -8.41 -14.46
CA ASN A 27 12.97 -8.50 -13.19
C ASN A 27 12.09 -7.27 -13.00
N ALA A 28 10.89 -7.48 -12.50
CA ALA A 28 9.98 -6.41 -12.14
C ALA A 28 10.45 -5.73 -10.84
N CYS A 29 10.35 -4.41 -10.79
CA CYS A 29 10.69 -3.64 -9.61
C CYS A 29 9.76 -3.98 -8.43
N LYS A 30 10.35 -4.22 -7.27
CA LYS A 30 9.62 -4.53 -6.02
C LYS A 30 9.20 -3.30 -5.21
N ALA A 31 9.54 -2.07 -5.64
CA ALA A 31 9.34 -0.88 -4.83
C ALA A 31 7.85 -0.54 -4.69
N CYS A 32 7.15 -0.26 -5.79
CA CYS A 32 5.77 0.20 -5.74
C CYS A 32 4.88 -0.40 -6.84
N ALA A 33 3.57 -0.26 -6.67
CA ALA A 33 2.58 -0.81 -7.59
C ALA A 33 2.51 -0.10 -8.95
N LEU A 34 3.18 1.04 -9.14
CA LEU A 34 3.33 1.65 -10.47
C LEU A 34 4.00 0.69 -11.45
N GLY A 35 4.89 -0.15 -10.94
CA GLY A 35 5.57 -1.19 -11.70
C GLY A 35 6.55 -0.64 -12.74
N MET A 36 7.62 -1.33 -12.96
CA MET A 36 8.52 -1.23 -14.12
C MET A 36 9.33 -2.53 -14.21
N GLY A 37 10.09 -2.70 -15.26
CA GLY A 37 10.86 -3.91 -15.47
C GLY A 37 9.98 -5.05 -15.98
N GLY A 38 10.50 -6.26 -15.89
CA GLY A 38 9.90 -7.44 -16.50
C GLY A 38 10.52 -7.75 -17.85
N GLN A 39 9.77 -8.33 -18.77
CA GLN A 39 10.31 -8.90 -19.99
C GLN A 39 10.81 -7.89 -21.02
N LYS A 40 10.39 -6.63 -20.94
CA LYS A 40 10.96 -5.54 -21.76
C LYS A 40 12.31 -5.02 -21.24
N GLY A 41 12.80 -5.54 -20.12
CA GLY A 41 14.04 -5.13 -19.45
C GLY A 41 13.78 -4.44 -18.11
N GLY A 42 14.71 -4.61 -17.17
CA GLY A 42 14.53 -4.18 -15.77
C GLY A 42 14.27 -2.69 -15.55
N MET A 43 14.67 -1.83 -16.48
CA MET A 43 14.47 -0.38 -16.41
C MET A 43 13.46 0.15 -17.45
N THR A 44 12.62 -0.71 -17.99
CA THR A 44 11.65 -0.37 -19.04
C THR A 44 10.23 -0.57 -18.49
N ASN A 45 9.29 0.34 -18.78
CA ASN A 45 7.90 0.16 -18.41
C ASN A 45 7.08 -0.53 -19.52
N GLU A 46 5.77 -0.77 -19.28
CA GLU A 46 4.88 -1.43 -20.24
C GLU A 46 4.72 -0.68 -21.57
N LEU A 47 4.93 0.63 -21.60
CA LEU A 47 4.91 1.45 -22.81
C LEU A 47 6.22 1.38 -23.62
N GLY A 48 7.25 0.68 -23.10
CA GLY A 48 8.58 0.65 -23.73
C GLY A 48 9.42 1.89 -23.43
N GLU A 49 9.01 2.77 -22.51
CA GLU A 49 9.81 3.92 -22.11
C GLU A 49 11.06 3.46 -21.36
N PHE A 50 12.24 3.96 -21.79
CA PHE A 50 13.56 3.67 -21.19
C PHE A 50 14.38 4.96 -21.06
N PRO A 51 15.12 5.15 -19.95
CA PRO A 51 15.05 4.43 -18.69
C PRO A 51 13.84 4.89 -17.87
N ALA A 52 13.13 3.95 -17.23
CA ALA A 52 11.95 4.20 -16.40
C ALA A 52 12.19 3.95 -14.90
N PHE A 53 13.44 3.95 -14.44
CA PHE A 53 13.77 3.79 -13.02
C PHE A 53 13.63 5.12 -12.23
N CYS A 54 13.60 5.02 -10.91
CA CYS A 54 13.59 6.15 -9.99
C CYS A 54 14.49 5.86 -8.76
N ASN A 55 14.68 6.85 -7.89
CA ASN A 55 15.44 6.66 -6.66
C ASN A 55 14.86 5.53 -5.78
N LYS A 56 13.54 5.36 -5.73
CA LYS A 56 12.89 4.28 -4.96
C LYS A 56 13.26 2.88 -5.47
N SER A 57 13.41 2.69 -6.77
CA SER A 57 13.85 1.40 -7.32
C SER A 57 15.28 1.05 -6.89
N ILE A 58 16.15 2.06 -6.73
CA ILE A 58 17.51 1.87 -6.23
C ILE A 58 17.52 1.66 -4.71
N GLN A 59 16.76 2.45 -3.96
CA GLN A 59 16.59 2.24 -2.52
C GLN A 59 16.07 0.83 -2.20
N ALA A 60 15.08 0.35 -2.96
CA ALA A 60 14.55 -1.01 -2.77
C ALA A 60 15.58 -2.11 -3.03
N GLN A 61 16.57 -1.87 -3.88
CA GLN A 61 17.67 -2.82 -4.08
C GLN A 61 18.70 -2.78 -2.93
N SER A 62 18.80 -1.68 -2.19
CA SER A 62 19.82 -1.55 -1.15
C SER A 62 19.66 -2.60 -0.05
N SER A 63 18.46 -2.92 0.37
CA SER A 63 18.21 -3.98 1.35
C SER A 63 18.46 -5.40 0.81
N ASP A 64 18.29 -5.63 -0.51
CA ASP A 64 18.52 -6.96 -1.10
C ASP A 64 20.00 -7.31 -1.30
N VAL A 65 20.82 -6.30 -1.59
CA VAL A 65 22.24 -6.52 -1.93
C VAL A 65 23.17 -6.43 -0.70
N GLN A 66 22.62 -6.26 0.48
CA GLN A 66 23.40 -6.27 1.73
C GLN A 66 24.10 -7.62 1.94
N PRO A 67 25.24 -7.63 2.67
CA PRO A 67 25.86 -8.87 3.12
C PRO A 67 24.95 -9.61 4.11
N PRO A 68 25.27 -10.89 4.44
CA PRO A 68 24.62 -11.57 5.54
C PRO A 68 24.74 -10.76 6.83
N ILE A 69 23.70 -10.81 7.65
CA ILE A 69 23.72 -10.24 9.00
C ILE A 69 24.81 -10.93 9.83
N PRO A 70 25.65 -10.19 10.58
CA PRO A 70 26.66 -10.78 11.44
C PRO A 70 26.03 -11.66 12.53
N GLU A 71 26.61 -12.84 12.79
CA GLU A 71 26.06 -13.80 13.76
C GLU A 71 26.07 -13.26 15.20
N GLU A 72 26.96 -12.31 15.51
CA GLU A 72 27.05 -11.64 16.80
C GLU A 72 25.76 -10.92 17.16
N ILE A 73 24.99 -10.45 16.18
CA ILE A 73 23.70 -9.77 16.39
C ILE A 73 22.71 -10.68 17.14
N PHE A 74 22.74 -11.99 16.90
CA PHE A 74 21.83 -12.94 17.56
C PHE A 74 22.21 -13.24 19.01
N GLN A 75 23.37 -12.76 19.48
CA GLN A 75 23.79 -12.83 20.88
C GLN A 75 23.20 -11.69 21.71
N HIS A 76 22.72 -10.62 21.09
CA HIS A 76 22.05 -9.52 21.79
C HIS A 76 20.65 -9.97 22.24
N PRO A 77 20.24 -9.63 23.48
CA PRO A 77 18.90 -9.90 23.95
C PRO A 77 17.88 -8.96 23.29
N LEU A 78 16.61 -9.38 23.25
CA LEU A 78 15.53 -8.58 22.65
C LEU A 78 15.48 -7.11 23.12
N PRO A 79 15.64 -6.79 24.44
CA PRO A 79 15.61 -5.40 24.87
C PRO A 79 16.65 -4.50 24.19
N GLU A 80 17.86 -5.02 23.92
CA GLU A 80 18.89 -4.26 23.20
C GLU A 80 18.52 -4.07 21.71
N LEU A 81 17.94 -5.10 21.10
CA LEU A 81 17.49 -5.01 19.70
C LEU A 81 16.25 -4.11 19.54
N GLN A 82 15.41 -3.99 20.57
CA GLN A 82 14.24 -3.12 20.59
C GLN A 82 14.59 -1.63 20.61
N GLU A 83 15.80 -1.28 21.04
CA GLU A 83 16.30 0.09 21.02
C GLU A 83 16.68 0.57 19.61
N LEU A 84 16.87 -0.38 18.67
CA LEU A 84 17.23 -0.06 17.30
C LEU A 84 16.02 0.54 16.55
N SER A 85 16.26 1.62 15.82
CA SER A 85 15.29 2.19 14.90
C SER A 85 14.96 1.19 13.77
N GLY A 86 13.82 1.38 13.11
CA GLY A 86 13.47 0.58 11.93
C GLY A 86 14.49 0.70 10.80
N TYR A 87 15.18 1.85 10.70
CA TYR A 87 16.28 2.07 9.76
C TYR A 87 17.50 1.21 10.12
N GLU A 88 17.96 1.27 11.37
CA GLU A 88 19.12 0.50 11.84
C GLU A 88 18.88 -0.99 11.68
N MET A 89 17.72 -1.49 12.08
CA MET A 89 17.35 -2.90 11.92
C MET A 89 17.41 -3.37 10.47
N GLU A 90 16.82 -2.63 9.55
CA GLU A 90 16.82 -2.97 8.10
C GLU A 90 18.25 -2.99 7.53
N HIS A 91 19.20 -2.26 8.14
CA HIS A 91 20.59 -2.15 7.71
C HIS A 91 21.56 -3.08 8.43
N LEU A 92 21.09 -3.94 9.35
CA LEU A 92 21.94 -4.97 9.98
C LEU A 92 22.48 -5.99 8.97
N GLY A 93 21.75 -6.21 7.86
CA GLY A 93 22.11 -7.16 6.82
C GLY A 93 20.97 -8.12 6.45
N ARG A 94 21.26 -9.03 5.51
CA ARG A 94 20.33 -10.06 5.05
C ARG A 94 20.37 -11.28 5.98
N LEU A 95 19.19 -11.77 6.33
CA LEU A 95 19.10 -13.06 7.02
C LEU A 95 19.61 -14.18 6.10
N ASN A 96 20.41 -15.10 6.65
CA ASN A 96 21.01 -16.20 5.91
C ASN A 96 20.96 -17.53 6.67
N VAL A 97 20.33 -17.56 7.84
CA VAL A 97 20.09 -18.79 8.61
C VAL A 97 18.71 -18.72 9.26
N PRO A 98 17.98 -19.85 9.37
CA PRO A 98 16.78 -19.90 10.19
C PRO A 98 17.11 -19.59 11.65
N LEU A 99 16.24 -18.83 12.31
CA LEU A 99 16.40 -18.38 13.68
C LEU A 99 15.20 -18.80 14.52
N TYR A 100 15.46 -19.38 15.68
CA TYR A 100 14.43 -19.80 16.60
C TYR A 100 14.61 -19.17 17.98
N LYS A 101 13.51 -18.73 18.57
CA LYS A 101 13.41 -18.24 19.93
C LYS A 101 12.38 -19.07 20.69
N THR A 102 12.78 -19.76 21.73
CA THR A 102 11.87 -20.50 22.63
C THR A 102 11.06 -19.55 23.50
N ALA A 103 9.92 -20.00 24.01
CA ALA A 103 9.15 -19.24 24.97
C ALA A 103 10.01 -18.88 26.19
N GLY A 104 9.94 -17.62 26.61
CA GLY A 104 10.71 -17.10 27.75
C GLY A 104 12.20 -16.85 27.47
N SER A 105 12.71 -17.16 26.28
CA SER A 105 14.04 -16.73 25.85
C SER A 105 14.02 -15.28 25.37
N GLU A 106 15.07 -14.55 25.71
CA GLU A 106 15.29 -13.19 25.19
C GLU A 106 16.17 -13.16 23.92
N ARG A 107 16.55 -14.31 23.37
CA ARG A 107 17.49 -14.37 22.24
C ARG A 107 17.02 -15.33 21.18
N TYR A 108 17.31 -14.97 19.94
CA TYR A 108 17.22 -15.87 18.79
C TYR A 108 18.48 -16.75 18.71
N GLN A 109 18.31 -18.00 18.29
CA GLN A 109 19.40 -18.92 18.03
C GLN A 109 19.27 -19.52 16.63
N PRO A 110 20.37 -19.69 15.89
CA PRO A 110 20.35 -20.40 14.63
C PRO A 110 19.84 -21.84 14.81
N ILE A 111 19.05 -22.30 13.83
CA ILE A 111 18.51 -23.66 13.77
C ILE A 111 18.68 -24.22 12.35
N ALA A 112 18.84 -25.52 12.20
CA ALA A 112 18.93 -26.16 10.89
C ALA A 112 17.58 -26.09 10.14
N TRP A 113 17.61 -25.99 8.81
CA TRP A 113 16.39 -25.92 7.99
C TRP A 113 15.43 -27.09 8.18
N SER A 114 15.99 -28.34 8.32
CA SER A 114 15.18 -29.54 8.57
C SER A 114 14.39 -29.45 9.86
N ASP A 115 15.06 -28.99 10.92
CA ASP A 115 14.48 -28.90 12.26
C ASP A 115 13.49 -27.72 12.35
N ALA A 116 13.81 -26.61 11.68
CA ALA A 116 12.93 -25.45 11.59
C ALA A 116 11.60 -25.80 10.90
N LEU A 117 11.64 -26.52 9.77
CA LEU A 117 10.43 -26.93 9.05
C LEU A 117 9.64 -28.01 9.79
N ALA A 118 10.32 -28.95 10.46
CA ALA A 118 9.66 -29.94 11.31
C ALA A 118 8.96 -29.26 12.49
N LEU A 119 9.67 -28.35 13.19
CA LEU A 119 9.10 -27.57 14.28
C LEU A 119 7.85 -26.77 13.84
N ALA A 120 7.93 -26.07 12.70
CA ALA A 120 6.79 -25.32 12.18
C ALA A 120 5.59 -26.25 11.91
N ALA A 121 5.81 -27.38 11.24
CA ALA A 121 4.76 -28.35 10.96
C ALA A 121 4.11 -28.89 12.23
N ASP A 122 4.92 -29.27 13.23
CA ASP A 122 4.44 -29.79 14.51
C ASP A 122 3.62 -28.76 15.28
N LYS A 123 4.06 -27.48 15.28
CA LYS A 123 3.32 -26.38 15.94
C LYS A 123 1.96 -26.13 15.29
N PHE A 124 1.90 -26.07 13.97
CA PHE A 124 0.60 -25.92 13.29
C PHE A 124 -0.26 -27.18 13.43
N ALA A 125 0.31 -28.38 13.34
CA ALA A 125 -0.45 -29.62 13.53
C ALA A 125 -1.08 -29.74 14.93
N ALA A 126 -0.45 -29.15 15.94
CA ALA A 126 -0.95 -29.11 17.31
C ALA A 126 -1.96 -27.97 17.58
N THR A 127 -2.21 -27.08 16.62
CA THR A 127 -3.05 -25.89 16.77
C THR A 127 -4.38 -26.07 16.03
N ASP A 128 -5.48 -25.69 16.66
CA ASP A 128 -6.79 -25.62 15.98
C ASP A 128 -6.71 -24.59 14.80
N PRO A 129 -7.04 -24.98 13.55
CA PRO A 129 -7.03 -24.08 12.41
C PRO A 129 -7.84 -22.78 12.64
N ALA A 130 -8.92 -22.81 13.39
CA ALA A 130 -9.73 -21.64 13.72
C ALA A 130 -8.96 -20.63 14.59
N ARG A 131 -7.95 -21.08 15.34
CA ARG A 131 -7.10 -20.27 16.22
C ARG A 131 -5.76 -19.89 15.56
N THR A 132 -5.74 -19.84 14.23
CA THR A 132 -4.55 -19.45 13.47
C THR A 132 -4.80 -18.22 12.62
N PHE A 133 -3.71 -17.52 12.25
CA PHE A 133 -3.75 -16.31 11.43
C PHE A 133 -2.63 -16.33 10.39
N PHE A 134 -2.99 -16.21 9.11
CA PHE A 134 -2.06 -16.18 7.98
C PHE A 134 -2.06 -14.78 7.36
N TYR A 135 -0.90 -14.14 7.30
CA TYR A 135 -0.75 -12.79 6.77
C TYR A 135 0.29 -12.74 5.66
N SER A 136 -0.01 -12.03 4.57
CA SER A 136 0.92 -11.80 3.46
C SER A 136 1.21 -10.31 3.24
N SER A 137 2.48 -9.99 3.05
CA SER A 137 2.89 -8.70 2.48
C SER A 137 2.46 -8.58 1.03
N GLY A 138 2.21 -7.35 0.57
CA GLY A 138 1.97 -7.05 -0.86
C GLY A 138 3.24 -7.02 -1.71
N ARG A 139 4.36 -7.58 -1.24
CA ARG A 139 5.61 -7.70 -2.01
C ARG A 139 5.92 -9.12 -2.46
N SER A 140 5.30 -10.12 -1.87
CA SER A 140 5.41 -11.51 -2.31
C SER A 140 4.87 -11.70 -3.73
N SER A 141 5.30 -12.75 -4.41
CA SER A 141 4.82 -13.06 -5.76
C SER A 141 3.39 -13.59 -5.76
N ASN A 142 2.73 -13.61 -6.92
CA ASN A 142 1.43 -14.25 -7.07
C ASN A 142 1.52 -15.74 -6.71
N GLU A 143 2.58 -16.41 -7.13
CA GLU A 143 2.83 -17.82 -6.84
C GLU A 143 2.92 -18.08 -5.34
N ALA A 144 3.71 -17.30 -4.62
CA ALA A 144 3.85 -17.46 -3.16
C ALA A 144 2.53 -17.16 -2.42
N GLY A 145 1.84 -16.09 -2.82
CA GLY A 145 0.54 -15.76 -2.23
C GLY A 145 -0.52 -16.82 -2.49
N PHE A 146 -0.54 -17.42 -3.69
CA PHE A 146 -1.49 -18.50 -4.01
C PHE A 146 -1.23 -19.75 -3.17
N VAL A 147 0.03 -20.15 -3.02
CA VAL A 147 0.40 -21.30 -2.16
C VAL A 147 0.04 -21.02 -0.69
N LEU A 148 0.30 -19.80 -0.19
CA LEU A 148 -0.06 -19.42 1.18
C LEU A 148 -1.55 -19.56 1.45
N GLN A 149 -2.40 -18.99 0.59
CA GLN A 149 -3.85 -19.04 0.78
C GLN A 149 -4.41 -20.46 0.60
N LEU A 150 -3.82 -21.24 -0.30
CA LEU A 150 -4.22 -22.64 -0.51
C LEU A 150 -3.85 -23.48 0.72
N LEU A 151 -2.61 -23.35 1.22
CA LEU A 151 -2.16 -24.01 2.45
C LEU A 151 -3.11 -23.71 3.62
N ALA A 152 -3.41 -22.44 3.89
CA ALA A 152 -4.27 -22.06 4.99
C ALA A 152 -5.68 -22.67 4.89
N ARG A 153 -6.27 -22.66 3.68
CA ARG A 153 -7.62 -23.21 3.47
C ARG A 153 -7.64 -24.73 3.58
N LEU A 154 -6.66 -25.44 3.04
CA LEU A 154 -6.56 -26.89 3.17
C LEU A 154 -6.20 -27.32 4.59
N TYR A 155 -5.49 -26.48 5.33
CA TYR A 155 -5.26 -26.67 6.76
C TYR A 155 -6.56 -26.51 7.57
N GLY A 156 -7.57 -25.78 7.05
CA GLY A 156 -8.93 -25.70 7.60
C GLY A 156 -9.38 -24.31 8.05
N THR A 157 -8.71 -23.23 7.60
CA THR A 157 -9.08 -21.87 7.98
C THR A 157 -9.15 -20.90 6.81
N ASN A 158 -10.06 -19.93 6.92
CA ASN A 158 -10.13 -18.74 6.07
C ASN A 158 -9.50 -17.49 6.73
N ASN A 159 -8.79 -17.62 7.84
CA ASN A 159 -8.06 -16.54 8.50
C ASN A 159 -6.82 -16.16 7.69
N VAL A 160 -7.02 -15.77 6.44
CA VAL A 160 -5.99 -15.44 5.45
C VAL A 160 -6.12 -13.99 5.07
N ASN A 161 -5.06 -13.22 5.28
CA ASN A 161 -5.08 -11.77 5.16
C ASN A 161 -3.86 -11.19 4.44
N ASN A 162 -4.00 -9.95 4.02
CA ASN A 162 -2.92 -9.22 3.37
C ASN A 162 -2.93 -7.73 3.76
N CYS A 163 -1.86 -7.04 3.37
CA CYS A 163 -1.65 -5.64 3.72
C CYS A 163 -2.62 -4.63 3.04
N SER A 164 -3.57 -5.06 2.20
CA SER A 164 -4.58 -4.17 1.60
C SER A 164 -5.45 -3.51 2.66
N TYR A 165 -5.69 -4.20 3.78
CA TYR A 165 -6.47 -3.67 4.90
C TYR A 165 -5.78 -2.48 5.58
N TYR A 166 -4.48 -2.33 5.45
CA TYR A 166 -3.72 -1.13 5.87
C TYR A 166 -3.41 -0.20 4.69
N CYS A 167 -4.10 -0.31 3.56
CA CYS A 167 -3.76 0.44 2.35
C CYS A 167 -4.99 0.93 1.58
N HIS A 168 -5.53 0.12 0.69
CA HIS A 168 -6.56 0.49 -0.29
C HIS A 168 -7.79 -0.43 -0.26
N GLN A 169 -8.11 -1.09 0.86
CA GLN A 169 -9.35 -1.87 0.96
C GLN A 169 -10.58 -0.95 0.82
N ALA A 170 -10.54 0.26 1.42
CA ALA A 170 -11.58 1.26 1.25
C ALA A 170 -11.83 1.63 -0.23
N THR A 171 -10.78 1.66 -1.06
CA THR A 171 -10.92 1.85 -2.51
C THR A 171 -11.69 0.70 -3.16
N SER A 172 -11.36 -0.55 -2.81
CA SER A 172 -12.03 -1.71 -3.41
C SER A 172 -13.52 -1.74 -3.08
N GLU A 173 -13.88 -1.45 -1.83
CA GLU A 173 -15.28 -1.36 -1.38
C GLU A 173 -16.06 -0.24 -2.08
N ALA A 174 -15.46 0.95 -2.16
CA ALA A 174 -16.10 2.13 -2.77
C ALA A 174 -16.31 1.96 -4.28
N LEU A 175 -15.29 1.50 -5.00
CA LEU A 175 -15.38 1.32 -6.44
C LEU A 175 -16.32 0.15 -6.80
N ALA A 176 -16.31 -0.92 -6.00
CA ALA A 176 -17.27 -2.02 -6.19
C ALA A 176 -18.72 -1.53 -6.03
N SER A 177 -19.00 -0.67 -5.04
CA SER A 177 -20.34 -0.11 -4.83
C SER A 177 -20.75 0.93 -5.87
N SER A 178 -19.80 1.65 -6.47
CA SER A 178 -20.07 2.74 -7.42
C SER A 178 -20.08 2.29 -8.88
N ILE A 179 -19.12 1.44 -9.28
CA ILE A 179 -18.89 1.08 -10.70
C ILE A 179 -18.68 -0.42 -10.93
N GLY A 180 -18.76 -1.26 -9.89
CA GLY A 180 -18.68 -2.72 -9.99
C GLY A 180 -17.27 -3.26 -10.19
N THR A 181 -16.21 -2.50 -9.88
CA THR A 181 -14.81 -2.97 -9.87
C THR A 181 -14.09 -2.50 -8.62
N GLY A 182 -13.08 -3.23 -8.15
CA GLY A 182 -12.27 -2.83 -6.99
C GLY A 182 -10.87 -2.31 -7.35
N THR A 183 -10.58 -2.08 -8.64
CA THR A 183 -9.25 -1.73 -9.15
C THR A 183 -9.28 -0.47 -10.03
N SER A 184 -8.10 -0.05 -10.52
CA SER A 184 -8.01 1.04 -11.50
C SER A 184 -8.87 0.75 -12.73
N THR A 185 -9.48 1.80 -13.27
CA THR A 185 -10.26 1.72 -14.52
C THR A 185 -9.43 2.02 -15.76
N ILE A 186 -8.18 2.45 -15.58
CA ILE A 186 -7.27 2.90 -16.64
C ILE A 186 -5.97 2.09 -16.67
N GLU A 187 -5.30 2.12 -17.81
CA GLU A 187 -3.93 1.66 -18.01
C GLU A 187 -2.92 2.83 -18.00
N LEU A 188 -1.61 2.54 -18.00
CA LEU A 188 -0.59 3.59 -17.98
C LEU A 188 -0.65 4.49 -19.23
N ASP A 189 -1.06 3.95 -20.37
CA ASP A 189 -1.19 4.71 -21.63
C ASP A 189 -2.26 5.80 -21.54
N ASP A 190 -3.31 5.62 -20.76
CA ASP A 190 -4.35 6.64 -20.60
C ASP A 190 -3.80 7.96 -20.06
N LEU A 191 -2.72 7.93 -19.30
CA LEU A 191 -2.05 9.14 -18.81
C LEU A 191 -1.36 9.95 -19.94
N THR A 192 -1.26 9.39 -21.15
CA THR A 192 -0.68 10.10 -22.30
C THR A 192 -1.68 11.02 -23.00
N GLY A 193 -2.98 10.79 -22.83
CA GLY A 193 -4.05 11.55 -23.49
C GLY A 193 -4.97 12.35 -22.56
N CYS A 194 -4.77 12.26 -21.23
CA CYS A 194 -5.52 13.09 -20.29
C CYS A 194 -5.06 14.55 -20.33
N ASP A 195 -6.00 15.49 -20.07
CA ASP A 195 -5.75 16.92 -20.05
C ASP A 195 -5.96 17.55 -18.65
N LEU A 196 -6.47 16.76 -17.69
CA LEU A 196 -6.51 17.12 -16.27
C LEU A 196 -6.24 15.88 -15.42
N ILE A 197 -5.37 16.04 -14.42
CA ILE A 197 -5.14 15.00 -13.39
C ILE A 197 -5.37 15.61 -12.00
N PHE A 198 -6.30 15.03 -11.26
CA PHE A 198 -6.40 15.25 -9.82
C PHE A 198 -5.44 14.33 -9.07
N VAL A 199 -4.71 14.86 -8.09
CA VAL A 199 -3.87 14.09 -7.15
C VAL A 199 -4.36 14.38 -5.74
N ILE A 200 -5.01 13.40 -5.12
CA ILE A 200 -5.82 13.59 -3.92
C ILE A 200 -5.25 12.75 -2.77
N GLY A 201 -4.89 13.39 -1.65
CA GLY A 201 -4.38 12.69 -0.46
C GLY A 201 -3.16 11.80 -0.74
N ALA A 202 -2.31 12.23 -1.65
CA ALA A 202 -1.12 11.48 -2.07
C ALA A 202 0.10 12.41 -2.23
N ASN A 203 1.30 11.86 -1.99
CA ASN A 203 2.57 12.52 -2.29
C ASN A 203 3.41 11.66 -3.25
N PRO A 204 3.06 11.61 -4.56
CA PRO A 204 3.81 10.81 -5.53
C PRO A 204 5.27 11.26 -5.70
N SER A 205 5.64 12.48 -5.36
CA SER A 205 7.04 12.90 -5.37
C SER A 205 7.90 12.07 -4.42
N SER A 206 7.31 11.60 -3.33
CA SER A 206 7.91 10.71 -2.34
C SER A 206 7.66 9.23 -2.66
N ASN A 207 6.41 8.83 -2.93
CA ASN A 207 6.00 7.43 -2.97
C ASN A 207 6.08 6.80 -4.37
N HIS A 208 5.78 7.59 -5.42
CA HIS A 208 5.69 7.14 -6.81
C HIS A 208 6.41 8.12 -7.77
N PRO A 209 7.75 8.37 -7.61
CA PRO A 209 8.43 9.46 -8.32
C PRO A 209 8.28 9.42 -9.85
N ARG A 210 8.08 8.25 -10.45
CA ARG A 210 7.84 8.14 -11.89
C ARG A 210 6.46 8.65 -12.32
N PHE A 211 5.49 8.68 -11.41
CA PHE A 211 4.18 9.28 -11.69
C PHE A 211 4.29 10.80 -11.89
N ILE A 212 5.27 11.45 -11.22
CA ILE A 212 5.57 12.88 -11.46
C ILE A 212 5.92 13.14 -12.92
N HIS A 213 6.58 12.20 -13.61
CA HIS A 213 6.86 12.34 -15.05
C HIS A 213 5.54 12.43 -15.86
N LYS A 214 4.54 11.63 -15.52
CA LYS A 214 3.23 11.67 -16.18
C LYS A 214 2.45 12.96 -15.88
N LEU A 215 2.58 13.49 -14.64
CA LEU A 215 2.04 14.82 -14.30
C LEU A 215 2.70 15.93 -15.13
N MET A 216 4.04 15.89 -15.22
CA MET A 216 4.80 16.83 -16.05
C MET A 216 4.41 16.70 -17.53
N ASP A 217 4.24 15.49 -18.06
CA ASP A 217 3.84 15.27 -19.45
C ASP A 217 2.45 15.84 -19.73
N CYS A 218 1.50 15.70 -18.79
CA CYS A 218 0.20 16.36 -18.88
C CYS A 218 0.35 17.88 -18.93
N ARG A 219 1.15 18.47 -18.04
CA ARG A 219 1.46 19.92 -18.04
C ARG A 219 2.11 20.39 -19.34
N ASN A 220 3.05 19.63 -19.89
CA ASN A 220 3.76 19.96 -21.13
C ASN A 220 2.83 19.95 -22.36
N ARG A 221 1.75 19.18 -22.33
CA ARG A 221 0.71 19.16 -23.36
C ARG A 221 -0.31 20.29 -23.21
N GLY A 222 -0.14 21.19 -22.20
CA GLY A 222 -1.09 22.27 -21.90
C GLY A 222 -2.21 21.86 -20.96
N GLY A 223 -2.16 20.65 -20.42
CA GLY A 223 -3.12 20.16 -19.43
C GLY A 223 -2.86 20.71 -18.02
N HIS A 224 -3.71 20.32 -17.09
CA HIS A 224 -3.72 20.79 -15.72
C HIS A 224 -3.47 19.67 -14.70
N VAL A 225 -2.91 20.04 -13.55
CA VAL A 225 -2.76 19.17 -12.39
C VAL A 225 -3.31 19.88 -11.17
N VAL A 226 -4.34 19.31 -10.57
CA VAL A 226 -4.95 19.81 -9.32
C VAL A 226 -4.52 18.92 -8.18
N ILE A 227 -3.88 19.52 -7.18
CA ILE A 227 -3.46 18.83 -5.96
C ILE A 227 -4.45 19.13 -4.84
N ILE A 228 -4.92 18.10 -4.16
CA ILE A 228 -5.75 18.19 -2.95
C ILE A 228 -5.00 17.47 -1.84
N ASN A 229 -4.37 18.23 -0.95
CA ASN A 229 -3.53 17.70 0.13
C ASN A 229 -3.43 18.74 1.25
N PRO A 230 -3.65 18.38 2.53
CA PRO A 230 -3.56 19.32 3.65
C PRO A 230 -2.16 19.90 3.86
N ALA A 231 -1.12 19.18 3.42
CA ALA A 231 0.26 19.63 3.44
C ALA A 231 0.71 20.11 2.06
N LYS A 232 1.37 21.25 1.98
CA LYS A 232 1.97 21.74 0.74
C LYS A 232 3.32 21.09 0.52
N GLU A 233 3.30 19.91 -0.08
CA GLU A 233 4.48 19.10 -0.33
C GLU A 233 5.35 19.74 -1.42
N PRO A 234 6.65 20.05 -1.13
CA PRO A 234 7.51 20.74 -2.09
C PRO A 234 7.61 20.08 -3.46
N GLY A 235 7.65 18.75 -3.50
CA GLY A 235 7.74 17.99 -4.74
C GLY A 235 6.46 17.96 -5.58
N LEU A 236 5.32 18.38 -5.04
CA LEU A 236 4.06 18.54 -5.78
C LEU A 236 3.88 19.98 -6.30
N VAL A 237 4.56 20.93 -5.72
CA VAL A 237 4.62 22.31 -6.23
C VAL A 237 5.63 22.39 -7.37
N LYS A 238 6.87 21.97 -7.11
CA LYS A 238 7.96 22.02 -8.08
C LYS A 238 8.87 20.82 -7.94
N PHE A 239 9.15 20.13 -9.04
CA PHE A 239 9.96 18.92 -9.03
C PHE A 239 11.06 18.97 -10.10
N ALA A 240 12.30 18.66 -9.69
CA ALA A 240 13.43 18.56 -10.62
C ALA A 240 13.44 17.15 -11.25
N VAL A 241 13.03 17.07 -12.52
CA VAL A 241 12.96 15.82 -13.26
C VAL A 241 14.31 15.51 -13.91
N PRO A 242 15.02 14.42 -13.52
CA PRO A 242 16.37 14.14 -14.01
C PRO A 242 16.49 13.96 -15.52
N LYS A 243 15.45 13.46 -16.18
CA LYS A 243 15.39 13.28 -17.64
C LYS A 243 15.20 14.57 -18.43
N SER A 244 14.87 15.70 -17.78
CA SER A 244 14.62 16.98 -18.42
C SER A 244 15.74 17.97 -18.12
N PRO A 245 16.68 18.24 -19.03
CA PRO A 245 17.72 19.27 -18.85
C PRO A 245 17.12 20.63 -18.51
N LYS A 246 15.99 21.00 -19.13
CA LYS A 246 15.28 22.24 -18.84
C LYS A 246 14.81 22.28 -17.38
N SER A 247 14.23 21.19 -16.87
CA SER A 247 13.79 21.08 -15.48
C SER A 247 14.93 21.20 -14.48
N LEU A 248 16.09 20.60 -14.79
CA LEU A 248 17.29 20.70 -13.94
C LEU A 248 17.86 22.10 -13.89
N LEU A 249 17.93 22.79 -15.05
CA LEU A 249 18.46 24.15 -15.15
C LEU A 249 17.55 25.20 -14.52
N SER A 250 16.21 25.02 -14.61
CA SER A 250 15.22 25.95 -14.01
C SER A 250 14.95 25.71 -12.51
N GLY A 251 15.70 24.81 -11.87
CA GLY A 251 15.48 24.43 -10.48
C GLY A 251 14.20 23.58 -10.24
N GLY A 252 13.64 22.99 -11.29
CA GLY A 252 12.47 22.14 -11.29
C GLY A 252 11.35 22.62 -12.23
N THR A 253 10.44 21.69 -12.56
CA THR A 253 9.22 21.95 -13.31
C THR A 253 8.07 22.19 -12.34
N GLU A 254 7.25 23.20 -12.60
CA GLU A 254 5.98 23.41 -11.85
C GLU A 254 4.99 22.30 -12.19
N ILE A 255 4.54 21.59 -11.14
CA ILE A 255 3.62 20.46 -11.26
C ILE A 255 2.19 20.91 -11.08
N ALA A 256 1.86 21.49 -9.93
CA ALA A 256 0.51 21.92 -9.62
C ALA A 256 0.07 23.11 -10.49
N THR A 257 -1.14 23.03 -11.06
CA THR A 257 -1.87 24.19 -11.61
C THR A 257 -2.67 24.88 -10.51
N ALA A 258 -3.28 24.08 -9.64
CA ALA A 258 -3.99 24.53 -8.44
C ALA A 258 -3.66 23.60 -7.28
N TYR A 259 -3.62 24.14 -6.07
CA TYR A 259 -3.32 23.42 -4.85
C TYR A 259 -4.36 23.77 -3.78
N LEU A 260 -5.16 22.78 -3.38
CA LEU A 260 -6.15 22.93 -2.32
C LEU A 260 -5.66 22.23 -1.06
N GLN A 261 -5.67 22.94 0.07
CA GLN A 261 -5.25 22.43 1.38
C GLN A 261 -6.49 22.29 2.29
N PRO A 262 -7.26 21.18 2.20
CA PRO A 262 -8.44 20.98 3.05
C PRO A 262 -8.02 20.66 4.50
N LYS A 263 -8.95 20.91 5.42
CA LYS A 263 -8.86 20.37 6.78
C LYS A 263 -8.92 18.84 6.74
N ILE A 264 -8.24 18.18 7.66
CA ILE A 264 -8.25 16.72 7.73
C ILE A 264 -9.65 16.20 8.06
N GLY A 265 -10.10 15.18 7.33
CA GLY A 265 -11.41 14.56 7.46
C GLY A 265 -12.56 15.34 6.84
N ALA A 266 -12.29 16.47 6.20
CA ALA A 266 -13.29 17.32 5.55
C ALA A 266 -13.36 17.15 4.03
N ASP A 267 -12.82 16.04 3.51
CA ASP A 267 -12.71 15.76 2.08
C ASP A 267 -14.09 15.70 1.40
N ILE A 268 -15.08 15.07 2.04
CA ILE A 268 -16.46 14.99 1.53
C ILE A 268 -17.08 16.40 1.39
N ALA A 269 -16.83 17.31 2.34
CA ALA A 269 -17.31 18.69 2.25
C ALA A 269 -16.70 19.41 1.03
N LEU A 270 -15.39 19.21 0.78
CA LEU A 270 -14.71 19.77 -0.39
C LEU A 270 -15.27 19.19 -1.70
N PHE A 271 -15.48 17.87 -1.78
CA PHE A 271 -16.04 17.23 -2.97
C PHE A 271 -17.48 17.66 -3.24
N LYS A 272 -18.31 17.81 -2.20
CA LYS A 272 -19.64 18.40 -2.31
C LYS A 272 -19.57 19.83 -2.84
N ALA A 273 -18.63 20.64 -2.36
CA ALA A 273 -18.45 22.02 -2.83
C ALA A 273 -18.00 22.09 -4.30
N ILE A 274 -17.10 21.20 -4.74
CA ILE A 274 -16.69 21.11 -6.15
C ILE A 274 -17.89 20.65 -7.01
N ALA A 275 -18.66 19.66 -6.57
CA ALA A 275 -19.87 19.20 -7.25
C ALA A 275 -20.90 20.33 -7.36
N LYS A 276 -21.14 21.08 -6.26
CA LYS A 276 -22.04 22.25 -6.26
C LYS A 276 -21.63 23.31 -7.27
N ALA A 277 -20.32 23.64 -7.29
CA ALA A 277 -19.80 24.60 -8.26
C ALA A 277 -19.95 24.11 -9.71
N LEU A 278 -19.77 22.81 -9.96
CA LEU A 278 -19.92 22.19 -11.27
C LEU A 278 -21.38 22.23 -11.74
N LEU A 279 -22.33 21.86 -10.87
CA LEU A 279 -23.77 21.91 -11.15
C LEU A 279 -24.27 23.35 -11.40
N GLU A 280 -23.80 24.32 -10.59
CA GLU A 280 -24.12 25.76 -10.81
C GLU A 280 -23.63 26.28 -12.18
N MET A 281 -22.63 25.65 -12.78
CA MET A 281 -22.10 26.01 -14.11
C MET A 281 -22.71 25.17 -15.24
N ASN A 282 -23.67 24.28 -14.96
CA ASN A 282 -24.18 23.26 -15.89
C ASN A 282 -23.05 22.47 -16.54
N GLY A 283 -22.05 22.09 -15.74
CA GLY A 283 -20.83 21.40 -16.20
C GLY A 283 -20.92 19.87 -16.21
N GLN A 284 -22.05 19.29 -15.84
CA GLN A 284 -22.31 17.85 -15.87
C GLN A 284 -22.51 17.33 -17.30
N ASP A 285 -22.39 16.01 -17.49
CA ASP A 285 -22.67 15.31 -18.74
C ASP A 285 -24.05 14.63 -18.67
N ASP A 286 -25.10 15.37 -19.05
CA ASP A 286 -26.48 14.93 -18.94
C ASP A 286 -26.72 13.64 -19.76
N ALA A 287 -26.12 13.50 -20.94
CA ALA A 287 -26.29 12.32 -21.80
C ALA A 287 -25.72 11.05 -21.12
N PHE A 288 -24.55 11.15 -20.48
CA PHE A 288 -23.99 10.06 -19.70
C PHE A 288 -24.88 9.74 -18.48
N LEU A 289 -25.32 10.76 -17.76
CA LEU A 289 -26.10 10.62 -16.54
C LEU A 289 -27.45 9.91 -16.79
N GLU A 290 -28.16 10.27 -17.83
CA GLU A 290 -29.45 9.67 -18.21
C GLU A 290 -29.30 8.19 -18.61
N THR A 291 -28.25 7.89 -19.38
CA THR A 291 -28.08 6.55 -19.97
C THR A 291 -27.39 5.58 -19.03
N HIS A 292 -26.31 6.03 -18.34
CA HIS A 292 -25.34 5.15 -17.69
C HIS A 292 -25.26 5.28 -16.17
N ALA A 293 -26.02 6.21 -15.56
CA ALA A 293 -25.96 6.43 -14.11
C ALA A 293 -27.29 6.18 -13.41
N GLU A 294 -27.22 5.93 -12.11
CA GLU A 294 -28.36 5.87 -11.18
C GLU A 294 -28.01 6.57 -9.86
N GLY A 295 -29.02 6.98 -9.08
CA GLY A 295 -28.85 7.67 -7.81
C GLY A 295 -28.47 9.13 -7.92
N MET A 296 -28.61 9.76 -9.11
CA MET A 296 -28.28 11.14 -9.34
C MET A 296 -29.23 12.11 -8.62
N GLU A 297 -30.55 11.83 -8.62
CA GLU A 297 -31.54 12.72 -8.00
C GLU A 297 -31.29 12.96 -6.50
N PRO A 298 -31.14 11.92 -5.63
CA PRO A 298 -30.84 12.13 -4.22
C PRO A 298 -29.46 12.79 -4.01
N PHE A 299 -28.48 12.53 -4.87
CA PHE A 299 -27.18 13.18 -4.81
C PHE A 299 -27.30 14.69 -5.11
N CYS A 300 -27.98 15.09 -6.18
CA CYS A 300 -28.21 16.49 -6.51
C CYS A 300 -28.99 17.23 -5.42
N ALA A 301 -30.05 16.61 -4.88
CA ALA A 301 -30.82 17.18 -3.79
C ALA A 301 -29.95 17.44 -2.54
N ASP A 302 -29.06 16.50 -2.19
CA ASP A 302 -28.11 16.70 -1.09
C ASP A 302 -27.12 17.85 -1.38
N ILE A 303 -26.59 17.94 -2.60
CA ILE A 303 -25.67 19.02 -2.99
C ILE A 303 -26.36 20.38 -2.99
N GLU A 304 -27.59 20.50 -3.49
CA GLU A 304 -28.36 21.71 -3.50
C GLU A 304 -28.68 22.24 -2.10
N ALA A 305 -29.00 21.34 -1.17
CA ALA A 305 -29.26 21.65 0.22
C ALA A 305 -28.06 22.21 0.99
N GLN A 306 -26.82 22.00 0.51
CA GLN A 306 -25.62 22.52 1.17
C GLN A 306 -25.48 24.05 0.98
N HIS A 307 -25.13 24.74 2.04
CA HIS A 307 -24.79 26.15 2.00
C HIS A 307 -23.30 26.36 1.75
N TRP A 308 -22.95 27.32 0.89
CA TRP A 308 -21.56 27.63 0.54
C TRP A 308 -20.69 27.93 1.76
N ASP A 309 -21.20 28.78 2.67
CA ASP A 309 -20.44 29.19 3.85
C ASP A 309 -20.15 27.99 4.77
N ALA A 310 -21.12 27.09 4.91
CA ALA A 310 -20.93 25.86 5.69
C ALA A 310 -19.88 24.94 5.06
N LEU A 311 -19.97 24.70 3.76
CA LEU A 311 -19.01 23.86 3.05
C LEU A 311 -17.58 24.44 3.12
N CYS A 312 -17.43 25.75 2.88
CA CYS A 312 -16.13 26.42 2.96
C CYS A 312 -15.55 26.40 4.40
N ALA A 313 -16.39 26.65 5.41
CA ALA A 313 -15.97 26.58 6.80
C ALA A 313 -15.53 25.17 7.22
N GLN A 314 -16.25 24.14 6.76
CA GLN A 314 -15.92 22.74 7.04
C GLN A 314 -14.63 22.31 6.34
N CYS A 315 -14.51 22.52 5.01
CA CYS A 315 -13.35 22.08 4.27
C CYS A 315 -12.11 22.99 4.44
N GLY A 316 -12.27 24.22 4.90
CA GLY A 316 -11.19 25.18 5.06
C GLY A 316 -10.66 25.77 3.75
N VAL A 317 -11.35 25.57 2.62
CA VAL A 317 -10.95 26.07 1.30
C VAL A 317 -11.89 27.17 0.86
N THR A 318 -11.34 28.22 0.23
CA THR A 318 -12.14 29.37 -0.19
C THR A 318 -13.08 29.02 -1.36
N LYS A 319 -14.24 29.65 -1.40
CA LYS A 319 -15.20 29.50 -2.51
C LYS A 319 -14.57 29.84 -3.87
N ALA A 320 -13.65 30.81 -3.90
CA ALA A 320 -12.96 31.23 -5.12
C ALA A 320 -12.06 30.11 -5.66
N ASP A 321 -11.27 29.47 -4.82
CA ASP A 321 -10.39 28.36 -5.19
C ASP A 321 -11.19 27.14 -5.63
N ILE A 322 -12.29 26.82 -4.92
CA ILE A 322 -13.20 25.72 -5.30
C ILE A 322 -13.80 25.97 -6.69
N LYS A 323 -14.33 27.19 -6.94
CA LYS A 323 -14.89 27.56 -8.26
C LYS A 323 -13.83 27.56 -9.36
N HIS A 324 -12.57 27.94 -9.05
CA HIS A 324 -11.47 27.86 -10.00
C HIS A 324 -11.20 26.41 -10.41
N VAL A 325 -11.10 25.48 -9.44
CA VAL A 325 -10.89 24.06 -9.72
C VAL A 325 -12.08 23.46 -10.48
N ALA A 326 -13.31 23.76 -10.08
CA ALA A 326 -14.51 23.32 -10.78
C ALA A 326 -14.54 23.78 -12.24
N LYS A 327 -14.07 25.01 -12.53
CA LYS A 327 -13.95 25.55 -13.89
C LYS A 327 -12.90 24.79 -14.70
N LEU A 328 -11.73 24.50 -14.14
CA LEU A 328 -10.72 23.67 -14.81
C LEU A 328 -11.29 22.29 -15.14
N TYR A 329 -12.04 21.72 -14.20
CA TYR A 329 -12.68 20.42 -14.39
C TYR A 329 -13.79 20.48 -15.45
N ALA A 330 -14.63 21.49 -15.45
CA ALA A 330 -15.69 21.68 -16.45
C ALA A 330 -15.16 21.82 -17.88
N GLN A 331 -13.97 22.38 -18.04
CA GLN A 331 -13.33 22.60 -19.35
C GLN A 331 -12.54 21.40 -19.87
N ALA A 332 -12.09 20.52 -18.97
CA ALA A 332 -11.28 19.36 -19.33
C ALA A 332 -12.11 18.30 -20.08
N LYS A 333 -11.51 17.67 -21.09
CA LYS A 333 -12.15 16.62 -21.89
C LYS A 333 -11.91 15.22 -21.30
N ASN A 334 -10.70 14.96 -20.81
CA ASN A 334 -10.27 13.67 -20.30
C ASN A 334 -9.61 13.86 -18.93
N VAL A 335 -10.24 13.36 -17.90
CA VAL A 335 -9.80 13.59 -16.51
C VAL A 335 -9.48 12.29 -15.82
N VAL A 336 -8.31 12.25 -15.17
CA VAL A 336 -7.90 11.15 -14.30
C VAL A 336 -7.92 11.62 -12.85
N PHE A 337 -8.63 10.88 -12.00
CA PHE A 337 -8.61 11.06 -10.56
C PHE A 337 -7.64 10.05 -9.95
N ALA A 338 -6.51 10.53 -9.41
CA ALA A 338 -5.52 9.72 -8.72
C ALA A 338 -5.54 10.03 -7.22
N TRP A 339 -5.56 9.02 -6.37
CA TRP A 339 -5.57 9.22 -4.92
C TRP A 339 -4.69 8.22 -4.16
N GLY A 340 -4.27 8.64 -2.96
CA GLY A 340 -3.48 7.83 -2.06
C GLY A 340 -4.18 7.52 -0.75
N MET A 341 -3.38 7.03 0.22
CA MET A 341 -3.87 6.64 1.54
C MET A 341 -4.37 7.81 2.41
N GLY A 342 -4.13 9.07 1.99
CA GLY A 342 -4.78 10.23 2.58
C GLY A 342 -6.30 10.18 2.49
N MET A 343 -6.86 9.41 1.54
CA MET A 343 -8.30 9.22 1.38
C MET A 343 -8.83 7.98 2.10
N THR A 344 -8.03 6.90 2.14
CA THR A 344 -8.50 5.59 2.62
C THR A 344 -8.36 5.39 4.13
N HIS A 345 -7.49 6.15 4.80
CA HIS A 345 -7.16 5.96 6.21
C HIS A 345 -8.02 6.83 7.15
N HIS A 346 -9.32 6.86 6.93
CA HIS A 346 -10.33 7.55 7.74
C HIS A 346 -11.43 6.59 8.17
N LEU A 347 -12.18 6.91 9.22
CA LEU A 347 -13.40 6.18 9.62
C LEU A 347 -14.47 6.18 8.50
N HIS A 348 -14.38 7.11 7.57
CA HIS A 348 -15.23 7.25 6.40
C HIS A 348 -14.41 7.14 5.10
N GLY A 349 -13.37 6.29 5.11
CA GLY A 349 -12.46 6.12 3.98
C GLY A 349 -13.17 5.62 2.71
N VAL A 350 -14.13 4.72 2.84
CA VAL A 350 -14.97 4.25 1.72
C VAL A 350 -15.79 5.42 1.15
N GLU A 351 -16.40 6.23 2.01
CA GLU A 351 -17.24 7.36 1.60
C GLU A 351 -16.43 8.44 0.86
N ASN A 352 -15.18 8.70 1.30
CA ASN A 352 -14.27 9.60 0.59
C ASN A 352 -14.07 9.19 -0.88
N ILE A 353 -13.86 7.89 -1.12
CA ILE A 353 -13.65 7.37 -2.47
C ILE A 353 -14.97 7.34 -3.27
N GLU A 354 -16.10 7.07 -2.64
CA GLU A 354 -17.43 7.20 -3.27
C GLU A 354 -17.64 8.64 -3.81
N TYR A 355 -17.18 9.67 -3.07
CA TYR A 355 -17.29 11.07 -3.54
C TYR A 355 -16.30 11.42 -4.65
N ILE A 356 -15.10 10.81 -4.68
CA ILE A 356 -14.22 10.90 -5.86
C ILE A 356 -14.90 10.27 -7.08
N SER A 357 -15.54 9.10 -6.91
CA SER A 357 -16.30 8.43 -7.95
C SER A 357 -17.48 9.30 -8.43
N ASN A 358 -18.25 9.88 -7.51
CA ASN A 358 -19.36 10.79 -7.85
C ASN A 358 -18.89 11.97 -8.72
N LEU A 359 -17.75 12.61 -8.37
CA LEU A 359 -17.18 13.68 -9.20
C LEU A 359 -16.83 13.17 -10.61
N ALA A 360 -16.23 11.99 -10.72
CA ALA A 360 -15.90 11.42 -12.02
C ALA A 360 -17.16 11.10 -12.84
N LEU A 361 -18.19 10.55 -12.21
CA LEU A 361 -19.47 10.21 -12.84
C LEU A 361 -20.25 11.44 -13.30
N LEU A 362 -20.19 12.57 -12.57
CA LEU A 362 -20.88 13.82 -12.98
C LEU A 362 -20.54 14.25 -14.42
N ARG A 363 -19.36 13.90 -14.90
CA ARG A 363 -18.91 14.26 -16.25
C ARG A 363 -18.54 13.07 -17.13
N GLY A 364 -19.02 11.87 -16.80
CA GLY A 364 -18.75 10.67 -17.58
C GLY A 364 -17.25 10.35 -17.74
N MET A 365 -16.44 10.61 -16.68
CA MET A 365 -14.99 10.40 -16.70
C MET A 365 -14.60 8.94 -16.37
N VAL A 366 -15.52 8.00 -16.54
CA VAL A 366 -15.31 6.56 -16.42
C VAL A 366 -15.93 5.87 -17.63
N GLY A 367 -15.26 4.88 -18.17
CA GLY A 367 -15.76 4.17 -19.35
C GLY A 367 -15.35 4.80 -20.67
N LYS A 368 -14.23 5.49 -20.71
CA LYS A 368 -13.61 6.03 -21.94
C LYS A 368 -12.09 6.09 -21.82
N ARG A 369 -11.39 6.09 -22.95
CA ARG A 369 -9.94 6.25 -22.97
C ARG A 369 -9.51 7.62 -22.42
N TYR A 370 -8.32 7.63 -21.81
CA TYR A 370 -7.65 8.81 -21.24
C TYR A 370 -8.37 9.45 -20.06
N ALA A 371 -9.39 8.81 -19.52
CA ALA A 371 -10.12 9.27 -18.34
C ALA A 371 -10.46 8.11 -17.40
N GLY A 372 -10.48 8.36 -16.09
CA GLY A 372 -10.89 7.35 -15.12
C GLY A 372 -10.32 7.53 -13.72
N LEU A 373 -10.32 6.42 -13.00
CA LEU A 373 -10.06 6.31 -11.57
C LEU A 373 -8.77 5.52 -11.33
N LEU A 374 -7.80 6.11 -10.61
CA LEU A 374 -6.48 5.57 -10.39
C LEU A 374 -6.08 5.57 -8.91
N PRO A 375 -6.31 4.49 -8.16
CA PRO A 375 -5.74 4.34 -6.83
C PRO A 375 -4.22 4.16 -6.91
N LEU A 376 -3.46 5.05 -6.26
CA LEU A 376 -2.00 4.98 -6.18
C LEU A 376 -1.59 3.97 -5.11
N ARG A 377 -1.69 2.69 -5.43
CA ARG A 377 -1.38 1.58 -4.52
C ARG A 377 0.10 1.57 -4.16
N GLY A 378 0.40 1.21 -2.90
CA GLY A 378 1.75 1.20 -2.35
C GLY A 378 2.58 0.02 -2.85
N HIS A 379 2.41 -1.15 -2.26
CA HIS A 379 3.23 -2.33 -2.53
C HIS A 379 3.14 -2.83 -3.96
N SER A 380 4.26 -3.36 -4.46
CA SER A 380 4.44 -3.74 -5.87
C SER A 380 3.46 -4.80 -6.37
N ASN A 381 2.95 -5.67 -5.49
CA ASN A 381 2.01 -6.74 -5.82
C ASN A 381 0.78 -6.78 -4.90
N VAL A 382 0.47 -5.70 -4.17
CA VAL A 382 -0.68 -5.70 -3.24
C VAL A 382 -2.00 -6.00 -3.95
N GLN A 383 -2.13 -5.60 -5.21
CA GLN A 383 -3.29 -5.90 -6.02
C GLN A 383 -3.33 -7.38 -6.42
N GLY A 384 -2.20 -7.92 -6.90
CA GLY A 384 -2.07 -9.33 -7.28
C GLY A 384 -2.34 -10.28 -6.11
N ILE A 385 -1.79 -10.00 -4.93
CA ILE A 385 -2.04 -10.80 -3.71
C ILE A 385 -3.56 -10.90 -3.40
N GLY A 386 -4.29 -9.80 -3.54
CA GLY A 386 -5.76 -9.83 -3.43
C GLY A 386 -6.45 -10.60 -4.56
N THR A 387 -5.99 -10.39 -5.80
CA THR A 387 -6.53 -11.03 -7.00
C THR A 387 -6.46 -12.57 -6.93
N ILE A 388 -5.34 -13.13 -6.43
CA ILE A 388 -5.12 -14.58 -6.33
C ILE A 388 -5.74 -15.22 -5.07
N GLY A 389 -6.52 -14.47 -4.29
CA GLY A 389 -7.33 -15.03 -3.21
C GLY A 389 -6.73 -14.98 -1.81
N VAL A 390 -5.68 -14.19 -1.53
CA VAL A 390 -5.21 -13.95 -0.16
C VAL A 390 -6.16 -12.95 0.52
N THR A 391 -7.34 -13.42 0.84
CA THR A 391 -8.45 -12.65 1.44
C THR A 391 -9.23 -13.55 2.40
N PRO A 392 -9.89 -13.01 3.43
CA PRO A 392 -10.67 -13.81 4.39
C PRO A 392 -11.95 -14.41 3.78
N VAL A 393 -12.37 -13.90 2.61
CA VAL A 393 -13.52 -14.41 1.86
C VAL A 393 -13.14 -14.47 0.40
N LEU A 394 -13.27 -15.65 -0.23
CA LEU A 394 -13.13 -15.80 -1.67
C LEU A 394 -14.41 -15.35 -2.39
N ALA A 395 -14.25 -14.82 -3.60
CA ALA A 395 -15.36 -14.68 -4.50
C ALA A 395 -15.96 -16.07 -4.80
N GLN A 396 -17.29 -16.16 -4.88
CA GLN A 396 -18.00 -17.44 -4.95
C GLN A 396 -17.60 -18.29 -6.16
N ASP A 397 -17.37 -17.65 -7.30
CA ASP A 397 -16.91 -18.33 -8.52
C ASP A 397 -15.47 -18.87 -8.37
N VAL A 398 -14.57 -18.12 -7.73
CA VAL A 398 -13.20 -18.57 -7.42
C VAL A 398 -13.24 -19.74 -6.43
N PHE A 399 -14.10 -19.66 -5.42
CA PHE A 399 -14.29 -20.73 -4.43
C PHE A 399 -14.66 -22.06 -5.12
N HIS A 400 -15.71 -22.06 -5.94
CA HIS A 400 -16.17 -23.28 -6.62
C HIS A 400 -15.18 -23.79 -7.66
N ARG A 401 -14.50 -22.90 -8.40
CA ARG A 401 -13.44 -23.29 -9.34
C ARG A 401 -12.26 -23.94 -8.63
N MET A 402 -11.86 -23.43 -7.46
CA MET A 402 -10.76 -23.99 -6.68
C MET A 402 -11.10 -25.39 -6.17
N GLU A 403 -12.30 -25.62 -5.64
CA GLU A 403 -12.75 -26.95 -5.23
C GLU A 403 -12.76 -27.94 -6.41
N ALA A 404 -13.28 -27.51 -7.57
CA ALA A 404 -13.38 -28.36 -8.75
C ALA A 404 -11.99 -28.68 -9.36
N ALA A 405 -11.13 -27.67 -9.53
CA ALA A 405 -9.82 -27.82 -10.17
C ALA A 405 -8.85 -28.67 -9.34
N LEU A 406 -8.91 -28.55 -8.02
CA LEU A 406 -7.98 -29.23 -7.11
C LEU A 406 -8.56 -30.48 -6.43
N GLY A 407 -9.85 -30.77 -6.61
CA GLY A 407 -10.52 -31.91 -5.98
C GLY A 407 -10.57 -31.81 -4.46
N VAL A 408 -10.73 -30.61 -3.91
CA VAL A 408 -10.67 -30.30 -2.48
C VAL A 408 -12.01 -29.80 -1.95
N THR A 409 -12.17 -29.81 -0.63
CA THR A 409 -13.26 -29.13 0.06
C THR A 409 -12.69 -28.00 0.89
N LEU A 410 -13.22 -26.79 0.68
CA LEU A 410 -12.73 -25.58 1.36
C LEU A 410 -13.62 -25.21 2.56
N PRO A 411 -13.08 -24.55 3.60
CA PRO A 411 -13.90 -24.05 4.70
C PRO A 411 -14.87 -22.96 4.21
N THR A 412 -16.09 -23.01 4.70
CA THR A 412 -17.18 -22.08 4.31
C THR A 412 -17.39 -20.91 5.27
N SER A 413 -16.80 -20.96 6.47
CA SER A 413 -16.83 -19.86 7.44
C SER A 413 -16.03 -18.66 6.93
N SER A 414 -16.50 -17.45 7.19
CA SER A 414 -15.70 -16.24 6.93
C SER A 414 -14.47 -16.22 7.83
N GLY A 415 -13.32 -15.85 7.27
CA GLY A 415 -12.12 -15.59 8.04
C GLY A 415 -12.11 -14.19 8.65
N PHE A 416 -11.11 -13.91 9.49
CA PHE A 416 -10.88 -12.58 10.04
C PHE A 416 -10.26 -11.65 8.99
N ASP A 417 -10.72 -10.40 8.92
CA ASP A 417 -9.91 -9.32 8.33
C ASP A 417 -8.70 -9.04 9.22
N THR A 418 -7.75 -8.21 8.77
CA THR A 418 -6.49 -8.03 9.49
C THR A 418 -6.69 -7.45 10.89
N MET A 419 -7.57 -6.46 11.06
CA MET A 419 -7.83 -5.87 12.37
C MET A 419 -8.64 -6.81 13.27
N ALA A 420 -9.60 -7.55 12.71
CA ALA A 420 -10.32 -8.59 13.45
C ALA A 420 -9.39 -9.71 13.92
N GLY A 421 -8.42 -10.12 13.08
CA GLY A 421 -7.39 -11.09 13.45
C GLY A 421 -6.48 -10.59 14.57
N MET A 422 -6.07 -9.33 14.52
CA MET A 422 -5.30 -8.69 15.60
C MET A 422 -6.11 -8.54 16.89
N GLN A 423 -7.41 -8.23 16.78
CA GLN A 423 -8.30 -8.20 17.94
C GLN A 423 -8.51 -9.59 18.55
N ALA A 424 -8.65 -10.62 17.72
CA ALA A 424 -8.71 -12.01 18.18
C ALA A 424 -7.40 -12.41 18.90
N ALA A 425 -6.24 -12.00 18.35
CA ALA A 425 -4.97 -12.21 19.03
C ALA A 425 -4.90 -11.48 20.38
N HIS A 426 -5.38 -10.22 20.43
CA HIS A 426 -5.45 -9.46 21.69
C HIS A 426 -6.37 -10.12 22.73
N ASN A 427 -7.44 -10.76 22.30
CA ASN A 427 -8.35 -11.51 23.19
C ASN A 427 -7.76 -12.87 23.62
N GLY A 428 -6.68 -13.35 22.98
CA GLY A 428 -6.09 -14.68 23.23
C GLY A 428 -6.78 -15.80 22.44
N ASP A 429 -7.43 -15.47 21.32
CA ASP A 429 -8.12 -16.42 20.45
C ASP A 429 -7.24 -16.93 19.29
N ILE A 430 -5.99 -16.46 19.18
CA ILE A 430 -5.01 -16.90 18.18
C ILE A 430 -3.81 -17.54 18.89
N ASP A 431 -3.53 -18.79 18.58
CA ASP A 431 -2.41 -19.55 19.16
C ASP A 431 -1.19 -19.62 18.24
N ALA A 432 -1.40 -19.61 16.91
CA ALA A 432 -0.29 -19.60 15.95
C ALA A 432 -0.53 -18.66 14.78
N ALA A 433 0.54 -18.05 14.27
CA ALA A 433 0.49 -17.17 13.11
C ALA A 433 1.64 -17.46 12.12
N LEU A 434 1.32 -17.36 10.81
CA LEU A 434 2.31 -17.34 9.74
C LEU A 434 2.29 -15.94 9.10
N ILE A 435 3.43 -15.26 9.12
CA ILE A 435 3.59 -13.88 8.65
C ILE A 435 4.61 -13.89 7.51
N MET A 436 4.11 -13.84 6.27
CA MET A 436 4.92 -13.86 5.05
C MET A 436 5.27 -12.43 4.64
N GLY A 437 6.46 -12.01 5.01
CA GLY A 437 6.98 -10.65 4.79
C GLY A 437 6.25 -9.56 5.57
N GLY A 438 6.73 -8.34 5.41
CA GLY A 438 6.15 -7.16 6.05
C GLY A 438 6.57 -7.00 7.52
N ASN A 439 5.93 -6.05 8.19
CA ASN A 439 6.09 -5.74 9.60
C ASN A 439 4.71 -5.52 10.19
N LEU A 440 4.09 -6.61 10.66
CA LEU A 440 2.72 -6.57 11.18
C LEU A 440 2.61 -5.67 12.43
N TYR A 441 3.62 -5.69 13.31
CA TYR A 441 3.69 -4.79 14.46
C TYR A 441 3.65 -3.31 14.03
N GLY A 442 4.59 -2.89 13.17
CA GLY A 442 4.68 -1.49 12.73
C GLY A 442 3.58 -1.05 11.76
N ALA A 443 2.84 -1.99 11.18
CA ALA A 443 1.71 -1.67 10.30
C ALA A 443 0.41 -1.40 11.06
N ASN A 444 0.29 -1.86 12.31
CA ASN A 444 -0.91 -1.67 13.12
C ASN A 444 -1.00 -0.25 13.71
N PRO A 445 -2.21 0.26 13.93
CA PRO A 445 -2.42 1.39 14.83
C PRO A 445 -2.12 0.97 16.27
N ASN A 446 -1.94 1.93 17.17
CA ASN A 446 -1.66 1.73 18.59
C ASN A 446 -0.56 0.69 18.85
N SER A 447 0.70 1.13 18.74
CA SER A 447 1.87 0.23 18.82
C SER A 447 1.92 -0.60 20.11
N SER A 448 1.46 -0.05 21.24
CA SER A 448 1.41 -0.78 22.52
C SER A 448 0.40 -1.92 22.47
N TRP A 449 -0.82 -1.64 21.99
CA TRP A 449 -1.85 -2.65 21.78
C TRP A 449 -1.41 -3.73 20.77
N ALA A 450 -0.73 -3.33 19.70
CA ALA A 450 -0.23 -4.27 18.71
C ALA A 450 0.83 -5.22 19.28
N ALA A 451 1.74 -4.71 20.13
CA ALA A 451 2.70 -5.54 20.84
C ALA A 451 2.02 -6.52 21.80
N GLU A 452 1.03 -6.05 22.58
CA GLU A 452 0.25 -6.89 23.50
C GLU A 452 -0.50 -8.00 22.74
N ALA A 453 -1.15 -7.68 21.61
CA ALA A 453 -1.86 -8.65 20.81
C ALA A 453 -0.91 -9.74 20.27
N LEU A 454 0.21 -9.33 19.67
CA LEU A 454 1.21 -10.26 19.12
C LEU A 454 1.86 -11.11 20.22
N ASN A 455 2.07 -10.57 21.42
CA ASN A 455 2.63 -11.30 22.55
C ASN A 455 1.74 -12.43 23.09
N LYS A 456 0.44 -12.36 22.83
CA LYS A 456 -0.50 -13.44 23.21
C LYS A 456 -0.49 -14.62 22.23
N ILE A 457 0.08 -14.46 21.04
CA ILE A 457 0.22 -15.56 20.08
C ILE A 457 1.36 -16.48 20.53
N GLY A 458 1.05 -17.74 20.82
CA GLY A 458 1.99 -18.73 21.34
C GLY A 458 3.14 -19.06 20.39
N PHE A 459 2.86 -19.17 19.09
CA PHE A 459 3.86 -19.46 18.06
C PHE A 459 3.73 -18.53 16.85
N LYS A 460 4.82 -17.90 16.43
CA LYS A 460 4.90 -17.04 15.25
C LYS A 460 5.97 -17.52 14.27
N LEU A 461 5.54 -17.81 13.04
CA LEU A 461 6.43 -18.15 11.93
C LEU A 461 6.54 -16.92 11.00
N PHE A 462 7.75 -16.39 10.85
CA PHE A 462 8.07 -15.29 9.96
C PHE A 462 8.87 -15.76 8.74
N LEU A 463 8.47 -15.33 7.55
CA LEU A 463 9.22 -15.48 6.31
C LEU A 463 9.70 -14.09 5.88
N THR A 464 11.00 -13.81 5.90
CA THR A 464 11.51 -12.46 5.68
C THR A 464 12.94 -12.42 5.15
N THR A 465 13.32 -11.28 4.54
CA THR A 465 14.68 -11.06 4.01
C THR A 465 15.63 -10.42 5.00
N THR A 466 15.12 -9.58 5.90
CA THR A 466 15.85 -8.75 6.88
C THR A 466 15.13 -8.76 8.20
N LEU A 467 15.80 -8.35 9.28
CA LEU A 467 15.10 -8.04 10.53
C LEU A 467 14.32 -6.72 10.41
N ASN A 468 13.27 -6.59 11.19
CA ASN A 468 12.50 -5.35 11.38
C ASN A 468 11.87 -5.33 12.79
N PRO A 469 11.32 -4.21 13.27
CA PRO A 469 10.74 -4.11 14.61
C PRO A 469 9.70 -5.19 14.96
N GLY A 470 8.99 -5.74 13.98
CA GLY A 470 8.03 -6.83 14.22
C GLY A 470 8.64 -8.18 14.58
N HIS A 471 9.96 -8.34 14.49
CA HIS A 471 10.68 -9.53 14.90
C HIS A 471 11.22 -9.44 16.34
N VAL A 472 11.11 -8.26 16.97
CA VAL A 472 11.62 -8.02 18.33
C VAL A 472 10.57 -7.46 19.28
N HIS A 473 9.49 -6.84 18.76
CA HIS A 473 8.34 -6.38 19.53
C HIS A 473 7.15 -7.33 19.35
N GLY A 474 6.47 -7.66 20.43
CA GLY A 474 5.33 -8.58 20.41
C GLY A 474 5.72 -10.04 20.26
N VAL A 475 6.97 -10.39 20.61
CA VAL A 475 7.50 -11.74 20.53
C VAL A 475 8.10 -12.21 21.86
N GLU A 476 8.01 -11.43 22.89
CA GLU A 476 8.70 -11.63 24.18
C GLU A 476 8.23 -12.91 24.87
N ASN A 477 6.94 -13.20 24.89
CA ASN A 477 6.36 -14.30 25.66
C ASN A 477 6.29 -15.63 24.90
N GLY A 478 5.96 -15.59 23.61
CA GLY A 478 5.77 -16.79 22.79
C GLY A 478 7.04 -17.30 22.10
N GLU A 479 6.87 -18.37 21.35
CA GLU A 479 7.90 -18.89 20.46
C GLU A 479 7.89 -18.16 19.12
N SER A 480 9.05 -17.96 18.53
CA SER A 480 9.19 -17.32 17.24
C SER A 480 10.21 -18.02 16.37
N LEU A 481 9.83 -18.33 15.15
CA LEU A 481 10.68 -18.92 14.12
C LEU A 481 10.79 -17.96 12.93
N ILE A 482 12.00 -17.58 12.54
CA ILE A 482 12.26 -16.71 11.40
C ILE A 482 12.97 -17.52 10.32
N LEU A 483 12.37 -17.61 9.14
CA LEU A 483 12.93 -18.30 7.99
C LEU A 483 13.40 -17.30 6.94
N PRO A 484 14.69 -17.32 6.55
CA PRO A 484 15.26 -16.39 5.58
C PRO A 484 14.78 -16.73 4.16
N VAL A 485 14.26 -15.72 3.46
CA VAL A 485 13.75 -15.90 2.09
C VAL A 485 14.61 -15.21 1.05
N THR A 486 14.51 -15.68 -0.21
CA THR A 486 15.07 -15.01 -1.38
C THR A 486 14.44 -13.64 -1.58
N ALA A 487 15.22 -12.68 -2.08
CA ALA A 487 14.66 -11.48 -2.67
C ALA A 487 14.03 -11.82 -4.03
N ARG A 488 13.15 -10.94 -4.57
CA ARG A 488 12.43 -11.22 -5.82
C ARG A 488 13.34 -11.57 -7.00
N ASP A 489 14.46 -10.91 -7.14
CA ASP A 489 15.41 -11.17 -8.21
C ASP A 489 16.37 -12.33 -7.92
N GLU A 490 16.30 -12.91 -6.70
CA GLU A 490 17.01 -14.14 -6.27
C GLU A 490 16.15 -15.40 -6.44
N GLU A 491 14.86 -15.26 -6.76
CA GLU A 491 13.97 -16.41 -6.95
C GLU A 491 14.57 -17.44 -7.90
N TRP A 492 14.40 -18.71 -7.58
CA TRP A 492 14.99 -19.80 -8.38
C TRP A 492 14.25 -20.06 -9.68
N GLN A 493 13.02 -19.60 -9.77
CA GLN A 493 12.13 -19.75 -10.92
C GLN A 493 11.43 -18.41 -11.22
N PRO A 494 10.95 -18.22 -12.45
CA PRO A 494 10.19 -17.01 -12.79
C PRO A 494 8.96 -16.81 -11.90
N THR A 495 8.72 -15.56 -11.50
CA THR A 495 7.59 -15.15 -10.65
C THR A 495 6.79 -14.03 -11.29
N THR A 496 5.51 -13.90 -10.91
CA THR A 496 4.61 -12.88 -11.43
C THR A 496 4.14 -11.91 -10.36
N GLN A 497 3.78 -10.70 -10.81
CA GLN A 497 3.15 -9.67 -10.00
C GLN A 497 2.17 -8.84 -10.82
N GLU A 498 1.15 -8.27 -10.18
CA GLU A 498 0.17 -7.38 -10.79
C GLU A 498 0.41 -5.93 -10.35
N SER A 499 0.57 -5.02 -11.30
CA SER A 499 0.66 -3.58 -11.04
C SER A 499 -0.71 -2.95 -10.78
N MET A 500 -0.74 -1.70 -10.29
CA MET A 500 -1.98 -0.95 -10.08
C MET A 500 -2.75 -0.61 -11.37
N PHE A 501 -2.16 -0.86 -12.53
CA PHE A 501 -2.79 -0.73 -13.84
C PHE A 501 -3.38 -2.06 -14.37
N ASN A 502 -3.62 -3.04 -13.49
CA ASN A 502 -4.08 -4.38 -13.86
C ASN A 502 -3.14 -5.10 -14.86
N PHE A 503 -1.86 -4.75 -14.83
CA PHE A 503 -0.85 -5.31 -15.73
C PHE A 503 0.00 -6.34 -15.00
N VAL A 504 0.02 -7.57 -15.51
CA VAL A 504 0.79 -8.70 -14.96
C VAL A 504 2.18 -8.71 -15.59
N ARG A 505 3.21 -8.69 -14.72
CA ARG A 505 4.62 -8.71 -15.09
C ARG A 505 5.27 -10.02 -14.69
N LEU A 506 6.29 -10.41 -15.46
CA LEU A 506 7.12 -11.58 -15.21
C LEU A 506 8.53 -11.16 -14.81
N SER A 507 9.02 -11.71 -13.69
CA SER A 507 10.41 -11.61 -13.24
C SER A 507 11.12 -12.95 -13.48
N ASP A 508 12.30 -12.93 -14.06
CA ASP A 508 13.07 -14.16 -14.33
C ASP A 508 13.71 -14.75 -13.05
N GLY A 509 14.01 -13.91 -12.05
CA GLY A 509 14.78 -14.33 -10.89
C GLY A 509 16.27 -14.58 -11.24
N GLY A 510 16.87 -15.57 -10.62
CA GLY A 510 18.16 -16.16 -10.98
C GLY A 510 19.40 -15.40 -10.51
N ILE A 511 19.31 -14.36 -9.69
CA ILE A 511 20.47 -13.67 -9.11
C ILE A 511 20.80 -14.28 -7.76
N ALA A 512 21.75 -15.20 -7.71
CA ALA A 512 22.22 -15.75 -6.43
C ALA A 512 23.12 -14.75 -5.68
N ARG A 513 22.83 -14.51 -4.38
CA ARG A 513 23.64 -13.68 -3.47
C ARG A 513 23.97 -14.38 -2.16
N LEU A 514 23.05 -15.18 -1.66
CA LEU A 514 23.15 -15.91 -0.38
C LEU A 514 22.91 -17.40 -0.62
N ASP A 515 23.63 -18.24 0.10
CA ASP A 515 23.61 -19.69 -0.16
C ASP A 515 22.56 -20.43 0.69
N ASN A 516 22.10 -19.84 1.80
CA ASN A 516 21.24 -20.51 2.76
C ASN A 516 19.85 -19.82 2.91
N VAL A 517 19.34 -19.25 1.84
CA VAL A 517 17.98 -18.68 1.72
C VAL A 517 17.13 -19.54 0.78
N ARG A 518 15.82 -19.56 0.97
CA ARG A 518 14.90 -20.34 0.12
C ARG A 518 13.75 -19.48 -0.39
N PRO A 519 13.19 -19.76 -1.59
CA PRO A 519 11.95 -19.13 -2.06
C PRO A 519 10.78 -19.34 -1.09
N GLU A 520 9.92 -18.33 -0.95
CA GLU A 520 8.69 -18.43 -0.16
C GLU A 520 7.85 -19.65 -0.58
N THR A 521 7.70 -19.88 -1.89
CA THR A 521 6.99 -21.04 -2.45
C THR A 521 7.56 -22.38 -2.01
N THR A 522 8.89 -22.53 -2.02
CA THR A 522 9.55 -23.77 -1.58
C THR A 522 9.29 -24.05 -0.10
N ILE A 523 9.41 -23.01 0.75
CA ILE A 523 9.15 -23.13 2.19
C ILE A 523 7.70 -23.53 2.44
N LEU A 524 6.75 -22.86 1.77
CA LEU A 524 5.33 -23.12 1.96
C LEU A 524 4.92 -24.52 1.45
N CYS A 525 5.47 -24.98 0.33
CA CYS A 525 5.20 -26.34 -0.18
C CYS A 525 5.80 -27.41 0.73
N ASP A 526 7.04 -27.22 1.24
CA ASP A 526 7.66 -28.14 2.21
C ASP A 526 6.84 -28.22 3.51
N LEU A 527 6.38 -27.07 4.02
CA LEU A 527 5.52 -27.01 5.20
C LEU A 527 4.17 -27.70 4.94
N ALA A 528 3.54 -27.42 3.80
CA ALA A 528 2.27 -28.00 3.42
C ALA A 528 2.36 -29.54 3.26
N GLY A 529 3.41 -30.06 2.62
CA GLY A 529 3.61 -31.48 2.46
C GLY A 529 3.81 -32.24 3.80
N ARG A 530 4.38 -31.55 4.81
CA ARG A 530 4.52 -32.10 6.17
C ARG A 530 3.22 -32.02 6.98
N LEU A 531 2.53 -30.88 6.88
CA LEU A 531 1.31 -30.59 7.65
C LEU A 531 0.09 -31.33 7.11
N LEU A 532 0.03 -31.53 5.80
CA LEU A 532 -1.13 -32.09 5.07
C LEU A 532 -0.71 -33.28 4.19
N PRO A 533 -0.18 -34.37 4.78
CA PRO A 533 0.33 -35.51 4.00
C PRO A 533 -0.76 -36.24 3.17
N ASP A 534 -2.02 -36.17 3.62
CA ASP A 534 -3.16 -36.80 2.96
C ASP A 534 -3.91 -35.84 1.99
N SER A 535 -3.36 -34.64 1.74
CA SER A 535 -3.94 -33.67 0.81
C SER A 535 -3.98 -34.24 -0.62
N PRO A 536 -5.07 -34.03 -1.40
CA PRO A 536 -5.09 -34.38 -2.81
C PRO A 536 -4.15 -33.52 -3.67
N VAL A 537 -3.67 -32.40 -3.13
CA VAL A 537 -2.72 -31.50 -3.82
C VAL A 537 -1.32 -32.09 -3.74
N ASP A 538 -0.70 -32.33 -4.89
CA ASP A 538 0.71 -32.70 -4.98
C ASP A 538 1.62 -31.51 -4.69
N TRP A 539 1.99 -31.31 -3.43
CA TRP A 539 2.85 -30.22 -2.97
C TRP A 539 4.25 -30.24 -3.60
N GLN A 540 4.74 -31.40 -4.01
CA GLN A 540 6.00 -31.52 -4.73
C GLN A 540 5.86 -30.95 -6.16
N ALA A 541 4.75 -31.23 -6.85
CA ALA A 541 4.46 -30.62 -8.14
C ALA A 541 4.24 -29.11 -8.03
N PHE A 542 3.60 -28.63 -6.95
CA PHE A 542 3.41 -27.20 -6.65
C PHE A 542 4.71 -26.47 -6.27
N SER A 543 5.83 -27.15 -6.04
CA SER A 543 7.14 -26.49 -5.93
C SER A 543 7.61 -25.90 -7.28
N ARG A 544 6.98 -26.28 -8.40
CA ARG A 544 7.21 -25.70 -9.73
C ARG A 544 6.26 -24.53 -9.96
N HIS A 545 6.79 -23.33 -10.19
CA HIS A 545 5.99 -22.12 -10.38
C HIS A 545 5.05 -22.19 -11.59
N GLN A 546 5.42 -22.97 -12.63
CA GLN A 546 4.52 -23.22 -13.76
C GLN A 546 3.25 -23.91 -13.31
N THR A 547 3.34 -24.96 -12.49
CA THR A 547 2.17 -25.68 -11.96
C THR A 547 1.26 -24.76 -11.14
N ILE A 548 1.86 -23.86 -10.33
CA ILE A 548 1.10 -22.85 -9.58
C ILE A 548 0.37 -21.91 -10.54
N ARG A 549 1.05 -21.41 -11.57
CA ARG A 549 0.45 -20.48 -12.55
C ARG A 549 -0.64 -21.14 -13.37
N GLU A 550 -0.51 -22.42 -13.74
CA GLU A 550 -1.54 -23.20 -14.40
C GLU A 550 -2.79 -23.31 -13.51
N ALA A 551 -2.62 -23.62 -12.22
CA ALA A 551 -3.73 -23.64 -11.26
C ALA A 551 -4.39 -22.26 -11.10
N ILE A 552 -3.60 -21.18 -10.97
CA ILE A 552 -4.15 -19.81 -10.90
C ILE A 552 -4.96 -19.49 -12.17
N ALA A 553 -4.44 -19.82 -13.34
CA ALA A 553 -5.08 -19.56 -14.64
C ALA A 553 -6.42 -20.28 -14.77
N GLU A 554 -6.55 -21.50 -14.25
CA GLU A 554 -7.79 -22.27 -14.24
C GLU A 554 -8.81 -21.73 -13.23
N ILE A 555 -8.31 -21.29 -12.06
CA ILE A 555 -9.16 -20.93 -10.91
C ILE A 555 -9.61 -19.46 -10.95
N VAL A 556 -8.71 -18.53 -11.31
CA VAL A 556 -8.97 -17.10 -11.17
C VAL A 556 -9.31 -16.47 -12.53
N PRO A 557 -10.57 -16.01 -12.72
CA PRO A 557 -10.99 -15.41 -13.99
C PRO A 557 -10.14 -14.21 -14.42
N GLY A 558 -9.77 -14.17 -15.70
CA GLY A 558 -8.99 -13.11 -16.32
C GLY A 558 -7.48 -13.31 -16.21
N LEU A 559 -7.01 -14.39 -15.57
CA LEU A 559 -5.61 -14.75 -15.45
C LEU A 559 -5.18 -15.93 -16.31
N GLU A 560 -5.98 -16.29 -17.32
CA GLU A 560 -5.75 -17.46 -18.19
C GLU A 560 -4.38 -17.42 -18.88
N GLU A 561 -3.89 -16.23 -19.23
CA GLU A 561 -2.56 -16.04 -19.87
C GLU A 561 -1.39 -16.38 -18.93
N LEU A 562 -1.61 -16.53 -17.61
CA LEU A 562 -0.56 -16.94 -16.67
C LEU A 562 0.00 -18.32 -16.97
N ALA A 563 -0.82 -19.25 -17.45
CA ALA A 563 -0.43 -20.62 -17.74
C ALA A 563 0.79 -20.73 -18.70
N SER A 564 0.96 -19.74 -19.57
CA SER A 564 2.04 -19.74 -20.57
C SER A 564 2.98 -18.53 -20.51
N ILE A 565 2.85 -17.67 -19.52
CA ILE A 565 3.56 -16.37 -19.47
C ILE A 565 5.09 -16.52 -19.52
N ASP A 566 5.65 -17.53 -18.87
CA ASP A 566 7.09 -17.79 -18.80
C ASP A 566 7.65 -18.40 -20.10
N VAL A 567 6.83 -19.08 -20.88
CA VAL A 567 7.17 -19.63 -22.20
C VAL A 567 6.99 -18.54 -23.29
N ALA A 568 5.84 -17.88 -23.26
CA ALA A 568 5.49 -16.83 -24.22
C ALA A 568 6.29 -15.54 -24.01
N ARG A 569 6.82 -15.30 -22.82
CA ARG A 569 7.50 -14.05 -22.42
C ARG A 569 6.67 -12.80 -22.70
N LYS A 570 5.34 -12.95 -22.64
CA LYS A 570 4.38 -11.90 -22.96
C LYS A 570 3.61 -11.52 -21.70
N GLU A 571 3.89 -10.32 -21.20
CA GLU A 571 3.15 -9.67 -20.11
C GLU A 571 1.81 -9.11 -20.64
N PHE A 572 0.76 -9.04 -19.80
CA PHE A 572 -0.60 -8.75 -20.24
C PHE A 572 -1.40 -7.94 -19.23
N HIS A 573 -2.48 -7.29 -19.69
CA HIS A 573 -3.51 -6.70 -18.83
C HIS A 573 -4.59 -7.74 -18.51
N ILE A 574 -5.04 -7.79 -17.26
CA ILE A 574 -6.10 -8.69 -16.82
C ILE A 574 -7.38 -8.33 -17.55
N ALA A 575 -7.96 -9.32 -18.23
CA ALA A 575 -9.16 -9.13 -19.05
C ALA A 575 -10.33 -8.58 -18.23
N GLY A 576 -11.07 -7.63 -18.82
CA GLY A 576 -12.30 -7.09 -18.26
C GLY A 576 -12.13 -6.17 -17.04
N ARG A 577 -10.92 -5.69 -16.74
CA ARG A 577 -10.68 -4.71 -15.65
C ARG A 577 -10.51 -3.28 -16.14
N LEU A 578 -9.97 -3.08 -17.34
CA LEU A 578 -9.92 -1.76 -17.96
C LEU A 578 -11.32 -1.33 -18.41
N MET A 579 -11.67 -0.07 -18.15
CA MET A 579 -12.99 0.47 -18.48
C MET A 579 -12.86 1.58 -19.53
N HIS A 580 -12.69 1.17 -20.79
CA HIS A 580 -12.68 2.08 -21.95
C HIS A 580 -14.04 2.17 -22.64
N GLU A 581 -15.03 1.42 -22.11
CA GLU A 581 -16.43 1.45 -22.53
C GLU A 581 -17.33 1.67 -21.32
N GLN A 582 -18.49 2.31 -21.54
CA GLN A 582 -19.44 2.67 -20.48
C GLN A 582 -20.28 1.45 -20.04
N THR A 583 -19.62 0.38 -19.68
CA THR A 583 -20.22 -0.87 -19.17
C THR A 583 -19.83 -1.07 -17.71
N PHE A 584 -20.80 -1.16 -16.81
CA PHE A 584 -20.59 -1.23 -15.37
C PHE A 584 -21.04 -2.60 -14.83
N LYS A 585 -20.19 -3.22 -14.02
CA LYS A 585 -20.45 -4.55 -13.41
C LYS A 585 -21.25 -4.42 -12.10
N THR A 586 -22.15 -3.48 -12.02
CA THR A 586 -23.10 -3.32 -10.92
C THR A 586 -24.34 -4.19 -11.18
N LYS A 587 -25.21 -4.36 -10.18
CA LYS A 587 -26.44 -5.13 -10.31
C LYS A 587 -27.40 -4.57 -11.38
N SER A 588 -27.44 -3.25 -11.54
CA SER A 588 -28.27 -2.56 -12.52
C SER A 588 -27.62 -2.41 -13.89
N GLY A 589 -26.33 -2.70 -14.01
CA GLY A 589 -25.53 -2.39 -15.20
C GLY A 589 -25.20 -0.91 -15.36
N LYS A 590 -25.57 -0.04 -14.40
CA LYS A 590 -25.30 1.40 -14.37
C LYS A 590 -24.30 1.77 -13.27
N ALA A 591 -23.55 2.85 -13.48
CA ALA A 591 -22.78 3.49 -12.44
C ALA A 591 -23.67 4.12 -11.38
N ARG A 592 -23.28 4.06 -10.11
CA ARG A 592 -24.12 4.51 -8.99
C ARG A 592 -23.51 5.68 -8.25
N PHE A 593 -24.30 6.74 -8.07
CA PHE A 593 -24.02 7.81 -7.13
C PHE A 593 -24.33 7.37 -5.70
N ASN A 594 -23.43 7.73 -4.79
CA ASN A 594 -23.59 7.48 -3.36
C ASN A 594 -23.75 8.81 -2.62
N THR A 595 -24.79 8.94 -1.81
CA THR A 595 -25.04 10.12 -0.98
C THR A 595 -24.73 9.80 0.47
N ARG A 596 -23.89 10.62 1.12
CA ARG A 596 -23.43 10.44 2.49
C ARG A 596 -23.49 11.77 3.26
N PRO A 597 -23.70 11.72 4.59
CA PRO A 597 -23.57 12.90 5.42
C PRO A 597 -22.12 13.40 5.41
N THR A 598 -21.92 14.67 5.69
CA THR A 598 -20.59 15.25 5.82
C THR A 598 -20.06 14.98 7.24
N PRO A 599 -18.92 14.31 7.40
CA PRO A 599 -18.32 14.06 8.71
C PRO A 599 -17.98 15.38 9.43
N GLN A 600 -18.08 15.38 10.75
CA GLN A 600 -17.73 16.53 11.59
C GLN A 600 -16.33 16.32 12.18
N ALA A 601 -15.49 17.35 12.16
CA ALA A 601 -14.21 17.34 12.86
C ALA A 601 -14.42 17.26 14.37
N GLN A 602 -13.59 16.47 15.07
CA GLN A 602 -13.78 16.15 16.48
C GLN A 602 -12.71 16.75 17.43
N GLY A 603 -11.80 17.59 16.94
CA GLY A 603 -10.71 18.13 17.75
C GLY A 603 -10.18 19.45 17.23
N GLU A 604 -9.48 20.18 18.11
CA GLU A 604 -8.79 21.43 17.76
C GLU A 604 -7.53 21.15 16.92
N LEU A 605 -6.77 20.11 17.31
CA LEU A 605 -5.62 19.59 16.57
C LEU A 605 -5.90 18.16 16.11
N MET A 606 -5.68 17.90 14.84
CA MET A 606 -5.91 16.61 14.22
C MET A 606 -4.60 16.05 13.66
N LEU A 607 -4.18 14.89 14.16
CA LEU A 607 -2.99 14.17 13.70
C LEU A 607 -3.27 13.45 12.38
N ALA A 608 -2.38 13.64 11.42
CA ALA A 608 -2.24 12.77 10.26
C ALA A 608 -0.86 12.08 10.27
N THR A 609 -0.82 10.77 10.36
CA THR A 609 0.42 10.04 10.18
C THR A 609 0.86 10.08 8.71
N VAL A 610 2.13 10.27 8.44
CA VAL A 610 2.68 10.39 7.08
C VAL A 610 3.93 9.53 6.91
N ARG A 611 4.26 9.19 5.67
CA ARG A 611 5.52 8.50 5.36
C ARG A 611 6.57 9.51 4.91
N SER A 612 7.82 9.29 5.32
CA SER A 612 8.94 10.11 4.88
C SER A 612 9.35 9.80 3.44
N GLU A 613 10.18 10.66 2.88
CA GLU A 613 10.74 10.44 1.53
C GLU A 613 11.64 9.19 1.49
N GLY A 614 12.41 8.94 2.55
CA GLY A 614 13.28 7.76 2.70
C GLY A 614 12.56 6.49 3.13
N GLN A 615 11.23 6.39 2.98
CA GLN A 615 10.42 5.29 3.47
C GLN A 615 9.56 4.67 2.37
N PHE A 616 9.31 3.37 2.49
CA PHE A 616 8.31 2.69 1.70
C PHE A 616 7.50 1.73 2.58
N ASN A 617 6.25 2.10 2.87
CA ASN A 617 5.39 1.50 3.88
C ASN A 617 6.10 1.47 5.27
N THR A 618 6.36 0.30 5.84
CA THR A 618 7.07 0.14 7.12
C THR A 618 8.60 0.04 6.96
N ILE A 619 9.13 -0.05 5.75
CA ILE A 619 10.58 -0.14 5.50
C ILE A 619 11.16 1.28 5.43
N ILE A 620 12.14 1.55 6.26
CA ILE A 620 12.81 2.86 6.38
C ILE A 620 14.21 2.74 5.76
N TYR A 621 14.43 3.44 4.66
CA TYR A 621 15.71 3.48 3.96
C TYR A 621 16.59 4.67 4.38
N GLU A 622 15.99 5.71 4.97
CA GLU A 622 16.66 6.90 5.43
C GLU A 622 15.89 7.49 6.62
N GLU A 623 16.57 7.96 7.62
CA GLU A 623 15.97 8.61 8.79
C GLU A 623 15.56 10.05 8.49
N LYS A 624 16.40 10.78 7.75
CA LYS A 624 16.14 12.18 7.38
C LYS A 624 15.19 12.31 6.21
N ASP A 625 14.23 13.22 6.32
CA ASP A 625 13.38 13.61 5.20
C ASP A 625 13.88 14.92 4.55
N THR A 626 14.55 14.79 3.42
CA THR A 626 15.14 15.94 2.72
C THR A 626 14.12 16.83 2.02
N TYR A 627 12.87 16.38 1.82
CA TYR A 627 11.77 17.20 1.28
C TYR A 627 11.16 18.08 2.37
N ARG A 628 10.90 17.50 3.55
CA ARG A 628 10.30 18.20 4.68
C ARG A 628 11.36 18.83 5.61
N GLN A 629 12.65 18.55 5.38
CA GLN A 629 13.80 19.07 6.14
C GLN A 629 13.78 18.67 7.61
N THR A 630 13.33 17.46 7.93
CA THR A 630 13.42 16.88 9.26
C THR A 630 14.71 16.06 9.39
N GLU A 631 15.39 16.19 10.55
CA GLU A 631 16.65 15.50 10.82
C GLU A 631 16.45 14.09 11.38
N ASP A 632 15.31 13.87 12.04
CA ASP A 632 14.90 12.60 12.64
C ASP A 632 13.42 12.29 12.34
N ARG A 633 12.97 11.13 12.78
CA ARG A 633 11.60 10.65 12.59
C ARG A 633 10.73 10.79 13.85
N TRP A 634 11.35 10.99 15.02
CA TRP A 634 10.65 11.22 16.27
C TRP A 634 10.31 12.71 16.41
N CYS A 635 9.46 13.17 15.51
CA CYS A 635 9.15 14.58 15.36
C CYS A 635 7.70 14.82 14.95
N VAL A 636 7.25 16.05 15.11
CA VAL A 636 5.94 16.54 14.66
C VAL A 636 6.11 17.80 13.80
N MET A 637 5.21 17.99 12.88
CA MET A 637 5.16 19.16 11.98
C MET A 637 3.84 19.87 12.17
N MET A 638 3.89 21.21 12.31
CA MET A 638 2.72 22.08 12.50
C MET A 638 2.79 23.33 11.62
N SER A 639 1.65 23.97 11.44
CA SER A 639 1.58 25.25 10.73
C SER A 639 2.28 26.36 11.51
N PRO A 640 2.85 27.39 10.83
CA PRO A 640 3.38 28.57 11.52
C PRO A 640 2.34 29.26 12.41
N GLU A 641 1.08 29.26 12.00
CA GLU A 641 -0.04 29.87 12.72
C GLU A 641 -0.35 29.12 14.02
N ASP A 642 -0.41 27.79 13.98
CA ASP A 642 -0.61 26.96 15.18
C ASP A 642 0.53 27.08 16.18
N ILE A 643 1.78 27.13 15.70
CA ILE A 643 2.97 27.31 16.50
C ILE A 643 2.92 28.68 17.22
N ALA A 644 2.64 29.75 16.47
CA ALA A 644 2.56 31.10 17.03
C ALA A 644 1.41 31.25 18.03
N SER A 645 0.22 30.73 17.73
CA SER A 645 -0.97 30.85 18.60
C SER A 645 -0.78 30.14 19.96
N ARG A 646 0.10 29.12 20.00
CA ARG A 646 0.43 28.36 21.20
C ARG A 646 1.72 28.77 21.89
N SER A 647 2.35 29.87 21.41
CA SER A 647 3.64 30.37 21.92
C SER A 647 4.77 29.33 21.89
N LEU A 648 4.74 28.43 20.88
CA LEU A 648 5.77 27.43 20.61
C LEU A 648 6.84 28.00 19.65
N GLN A 649 7.95 27.27 19.49
CA GLN A 649 9.05 27.62 18.60
C GLN A 649 9.49 26.43 17.75
N ASP A 650 9.92 26.69 16.52
CA ASP A 650 10.55 25.68 15.66
C ASP A 650 11.80 25.09 16.35
N GLY A 651 11.95 23.77 16.31
CA GLY A 651 13.01 23.03 17.00
C GLY A 651 12.76 22.80 18.49
N GLN A 652 11.65 23.28 19.05
CA GLN A 652 11.29 23.04 20.46
C GLN A 652 10.93 21.56 20.65
N THR A 653 11.33 21.01 21.81
CA THR A 653 10.87 19.70 22.27
C THR A 653 9.52 19.83 22.97
N ILE A 654 8.57 19.01 22.58
CA ILE A 654 7.19 18.98 23.14
C ILE A 654 6.74 17.54 23.45
N THR A 655 5.67 17.41 24.19
CA THR A 655 4.94 16.14 24.37
C THR A 655 3.64 16.22 23.64
N LEU A 656 3.39 15.24 22.74
CA LEU A 656 2.13 15.10 22.00
C LEU A 656 1.34 13.93 22.57
N LYS A 657 0.06 14.15 22.85
CA LYS A 657 -0.85 13.15 23.43
C LYS A 657 -2.12 12.97 22.61
N SER A 658 -2.68 11.77 22.71
CA SER A 658 -4.03 11.42 22.27
C SER A 658 -4.75 10.65 23.38
N ALA A 659 -6.00 10.26 23.12
CA ALA A 659 -6.72 9.34 24.00
C ALA A 659 -6.07 7.92 24.07
N HIS A 660 -5.15 7.60 23.17
CA HIS A 660 -4.61 6.26 22.98
C HIS A 660 -3.15 6.13 23.42
N GLY A 661 -2.40 7.22 23.50
CA GLY A 661 -1.00 7.17 23.87
C GLY A 661 -0.30 8.53 23.90
N THR A 662 1.00 8.49 24.09
CA THR A 662 1.86 9.68 24.26
C THR A 662 3.15 9.52 23.48
N MET A 663 3.56 10.58 22.79
CA MET A 663 4.91 10.77 22.27
C MET A 663 5.61 11.85 23.11
N GLN A 664 6.59 11.44 23.89
CA GLN A 664 7.40 12.36 24.72
C GLN A 664 8.63 12.83 23.94
N ASP A 665 9.11 14.01 24.29
CA ASP A 665 10.37 14.57 23.79
C ASP A 665 10.46 14.61 22.25
N VAL A 666 9.36 14.93 21.58
CA VAL A 666 9.32 15.03 20.11
C VAL A 666 9.76 16.42 19.65
N THR A 667 10.58 16.46 18.60
CA THR A 667 11.02 17.71 17.99
C THR A 667 9.91 18.33 17.15
N LEU A 668 9.59 19.59 17.38
CA LEU A 668 8.61 20.35 16.60
C LEU A 668 9.26 21.01 15.39
N TYR A 669 8.70 20.77 14.19
CA TYR A 669 9.12 21.44 12.96
C TYR A 669 7.97 22.27 12.37
N THR A 670 8.34 23.42 11.84
CA THR A 670 7.42 24.27 11.06
C THR A 670 7.21 23.69 9.66
N HIS A 671 5.97 23.54 9.22
CA HIS A 671 5.65 23.09 7.87
C HIS A 671 4.45 23.86 7.28
N ASP A 672 4.37 23.94 5.94
CA ASP A 672 3.24 24.59 5.24
C ASP A 672 2.01 23.66 5.29
N LEU A 673 1.25 23.79 6.37
CA LEU A 673 0.05 23.05 6.71
C LEU A 673 -1.13 23.99 6.90
N SER A 674 -2.33 23.53 6.65
CA SER A 674 -3.54 24.22 7.12
C SER A 674 -3.58 24.20 8.66
N PRO A 675 -4.04 25.29 9.31
CA PRO A 675 -4.17 25.33 10.77
C PRO A 675 -5.08 24.21 11.31
N GLY A 676 -4.77 23.76 12.54
CA GLY A 676 -5.44 22.64 13.20
C GLY A 676 -4.92 21.26 12.81
N ILE A 677 -3.83 21.19 12.03
CA ILE A 677 -3.23 19.96 11.55
C ILE A 677 -1.88 19.72 12.20
N VAL A 678 -1.69 18.51 12.70
CA VAL A 678 -0.40 17.98 13.16
C VAL A 678 -0.03 16.80 12.26
N MET A 679 1.20 16.80 11.70
CA MET A 679 1.73 15.65 11.00
C MET A 679 2.88 15.02 11.80
N ALA A 680 2.93 13.68 11.81
CA ALA A 680 4.04 12.91 12.37
C ALA A 680 4.30 11.67 11.53
N TYR A 681 5.50 11.09 11.64
CA TYR A 681 5.85 9.94 10.81
C TYR A 681 5.22 8.63 11.31
N PHE A 682 4.77 7.84 10.33
CA PHE A 682 4.39 6.44 10.49
C PHE A 682 5.65 5.57 10.32
N PRO A 683 5.91 4.53 11.13
CA PRO A 683 5.02 3.99 12.17
C PRO A 683 5.19 4.63 13.57
N GLU A 684 6.13 5.55 13.76
CA GLU A 684 6.48 6.10 15.08
C GLU A 684 5.27 6.72 15.79
N ALA A 685 4.45 7.46 15.06
CA ALA A 685 3.25 8.09 15.59
C ALA A 685 2.06 7.14 15.78
N ASN A 686 2.20 5.84 15.47
CA ASN A 686 1.10 4.88 15.64
C ASN A 686 0.69 4.72 17.11
N VAL A 687 1.58 4.99 18.05
CA VAL A 687 1.27 4.99 19.49
C VAL A 687 0.12 5.94 19.84
N LEU A 688 -0.10 6.98 19.04
CA LEU A 688 -1.18 7.95 19.21
C LEU A 688 -2.49 7.55 18.54
N VAL A 689 -2.47 6.57 17.64
CA VAL A 689 -3.62 6.20 16.78
C VAL A 689 -4.46 5.13 17.46
N GLY A 690 -5.78 5.32 17.48
CA GLY A 690 -6.72 4.32 17.99
C GLY A 690 -6.90 3.12 17.05
N THR A 691 -7.54 2.06 17.56
CA THR A 691 -7.81 0.83 16.79
C THR A 691 -9.11 0.88 15.99
N ASP A 692 -9.77 2.03 15.93
CA ASP A 692 -11.00 2.21 15.17
C ASP A 692 -10.78 2.04 13.67
N VAL A 693 -11.76 1.44 13.00
CA VAL A 693 -11.71 1.11 11.57
C VAL A 693 -12.91 1.69 10.82
N ASP A 694 -12.72 1.95 9.54
CA ASP A 694 -13.85 2.17 8.63
C ASP A 694 -14.79 0.96 8.68
N PRO A 695 -16.10 1.14 8.93
CA PRO A 695 -17.03 0.03 9.19
C PRO A 695 -17.22 -0.91 8.00
N ARG A 696 -16.96 -0.45 6.77
CA ARG A 696 -17.12 -1.22 5.53
C ARG A 696 -15.82 -1.90 5.13
N SER A 697 -14.73 -1.15 5.01
CA SER A 697 -13.45 -1.66 4.53
C SER A 697 -12.57 -2.28 5.61
N LYS A 698 -12.89 -2.08 6.89
CA LYS A 698 -12.07 -2.51 8.03
C LYS A 698 -10.65 -1.91 8.03
N THR A 699 -10.45 -0.81 7.29
CA THR A 699 -9.17 -0.09 7.25
C THR A 699 -9.04 0.80 8.49
N PRO A 700 -7.92 0.74 9.23
CA PRO A 700 -7.70 1.60 10.40
C PRO A 700 -7.63 3.08 10.05
N ALA A 701 -8.13 3.92 10.95
CA ALA A 701 -8.18 5.37 10.80
C ALA A 701 -6.86 6.03 11.23
N PHE A 702 -5.80 5.92 10.44
CA PHE A 702 -4.49 6.55 10.71
C PHE A 702 -4.48 8.08 10.51
N LYS A 703 -5.58 8.64 10.04
CA LYS A 703 -5.78 10.07 9.81
C LYS A 703 -6.90 10.58 10.72
N ALA A 704 -6.85 11.87 11.01
CA ALA A 704 -7.87 12.53 11.82
C ALA A 704 -7.97 12.02 13.27
N THR A 705 -6.84 11.68 13.90
CA THR A 705 -6.79 11.40 15.34
C THR A 705 -6.72 12.72 16.12
N PRO A 706 -7.66 13.00 17.06
CA PRO A 706 -7.57 14.17 17.94
C PRO A 706 -6.33 14.08 18.84
N VAL A 707 -5.55 15.18 18.88
CA VAL A 707 -4.33 15.26 19.71
C VAL A 707 -4.25 16.59 20.44
N TRP A 708 -3.43 16.66 21.50
CA TRP A 708 -3.12 17.89 22.23
C TRP A 708 -1.65 17.89 22.64
N ILE A 709 -1.14 19.09 22.88
CA ILE A 709 0.25 19.34 23.32
C ILE A 709 0.23 19.60 24.81
N GLU A 710 1.22 19.01 25.51
CA GLU A 710 1.46 19.22 26.93
C GLU A 710 2.78 19.96 27.18
#